data_e1639cb7b3aed7130c137cf98ee26480
#
_entry.id   e1639cb7b3aed7130c137cf98ee26480
#
_cell.length_a   1.000
_cell.length_b   1.000
_cell.length_c   1.000
_cell.angle_alpha   90.00
_cell.angle_beta   90.00
_cell.angle_gamma   90.00
#
_symmetry.space_group_name_H-M   'P 1'
#
loop_
_entity.id
_entity.type
_entity.pdbx_description
1 polymer ?
#
loop_
_entity_poly.entity_id
_entity_poly.type
_entity_poly.pdbx_seq_one_letter_code
_entity_poly.pdbx_strand_id
1 'polypeptide(L)'
;MSYRTNSQTYNTLSIRGITPPAAGGSSTVGFYMDNMPITDSANGGIRQSMGTIFDIERIEVLKGPQGTLYGEGAMGGNIRYITNKPDPSGLDYSVRVNGESISESDGISTVTNGMINIPIADRLAARIVGYRRDRNGVIDQVAPRSEEDVDTVDETGVRAMVSFYPTDEAEISLLYNRVKAEYGGPGLGYHCFNVGTPSDPNGQVPIYDLPGTTCAGEYDVYNSGDPYVTHLGHPTFTSGGDDEQEMLNLSISWDLPFGATLTSSTTQFDRKSQYSEETSPRFAAGVQGIVDASCFGLNPACVPGTLWSMGGDGLFANQTDRFAQELRLVSNTNSDWQWTLGAYYKDEDNTQNDLDACTVGGSPVYDTFEENCYLQYGFDPAVSIDDQRSVIQTLTAFIPGNRIYKNLTEESVYGELSYTFNEQWEALVGLRYARVGYGLENGSAGSNVRSEVDLSLQNDTTSTSPKFTLTWRPQADLMLYATWSNGFRPGIINPGVVARLAELAPLTAEDPIAKGHYDFLESKKLVDGDEANNIEIGIKATVADGKVSFTGSLYNIDWKDMIIAYDYSTNDVFGLTPFTVDLIENAGGAESQGLEFEIRAELADNWNLNVGGDFNWTAEITDATALSGAAASGRYGGVGISEGNRLANAPKNSFYASLTYDFSARSFDAQARLDGYHVAESWNTANNERPAPSYQTIDGRVTFYKENWKIGAYIRNIADEIIVYEFNQVGFRYGRPRTVGFEVS
;
A
#
# COMPACT_ATOMS: atom_id res chain seq x y z
N MET A 1 -13.79 1.74 -2.93
CA MET A 1 -12.33 1.62 -3.04
C MET A 1 -11.71 2.66 -2.12
N SER A 2 -10.87 2.26 -1.20
CA SER A 2 -10.14 3.18 -0.35
C SER A 2 -8.64 3.02 -0.59
N TYR A 3 -7.94 4.14 -0.62
CA TYR A 3 -6.50 4.22 -0.81
C TYR A 3 -5.89 4.83 0.44
N ARG A 4 -4.89 4.19 0.99
CA ARG A 4 -4.18 4.63 2.18
C ARG A 4 -2.70 4.73 1.86
N THR A 5 -2.10 5.84 2.22
CA THR A 5 -0.66 6.04 2.17
C THR A 5 -0.09 5.84 3.58
N ASN A 6 0.61 4.76 3.83
CA ASN A 6 1.22 4.46 5.14
C ASN A 6 2.57 5.15 5.33
N SER A 7 3.26 5.39 4.25
CA SER A 7 4.40 6.29 4.11
C SER A 7 4.44 6.73 2.66
N GLN A 8 5.40 7.53 2.27
CA GLN A 8 5.53 7.90 0.86
C GLN A 8 5.86 6.68 -0.02
N THR A 9 6.43 5.63 0.57
CA THR A 9 6.76 4.35 -0.08
C THR A 9 5.78 3.22 0.21
N TYR A 10 4.85 3.42 1.18
CA TYR A 10 3.88 2.41 1.60
C TYR A 10 2.47 2.86 1.28
N ASN A 11 1.87 2.26 0.30
CA ASN A 11 0.51 2.52 -0.10
C ASN A 11 -0.32 1.26 0.01
N THR A 12 -1.44 1.32 0.70
CA THR A 12 -2.40 0.21 0.80
C THR A 12 -3.66 0.57 0.05
N LEU A 13 -4.12 -0.32 -0.80
CA LEU A 13 -5.39 -0.19 -1.47
C LEU A 13 -6.36 -1.25 -0.97
N SER A 14 -7.58 -0.83 -0.69
CA SER A 14 -8.69 -1.70 -0.34
C SER A 14 -9.83 -1.56 -1.35
N ILE A 15 -10.36 -2.67 -1.81
CA ILE A 15 -11.56 -2.72 -2.65
C ILE A 15 -12.60 -3.53 -1.88
N ARG A 16 -13.80 -2.96 -1.67
CA ARG A 16 -14.90 -3.61 -0.94
C ARG A 16 -14.54 -4.05 0.48
N GLY A 17 -13.62 -3.34 1.15
CA GLY A 17 -13.16 -3.67 2.49
C GLY A 17 -12.14 -4.82 2.57
N ILE A 18 -11.77 -5.42 1.44
CA ILE A 18 -10.73 -6.45 1.40
C ILE A 18 -9.36 -5.75 1.41
N THR A 19 -8.72 -5.77 2.58
CA THR A 19 -7.48 -5.04 2.87
C THR A 19 -6.38 -6.01 3.28
N PRO A 20 -5.13 -5.86 2.80
CA PRO A 20 -4.03 -6.68 3.29
C PRO A 20 -3.72 -6.37 4.76
N PRO A 21 -3.18 -7.32 5.54
CA PRO A 21 -2.71 -7.06 6.88
C PRO A 21 -1.55 -6.05 6.86
N ALA A 22 -1.37 -5.34 7.96
CA ALA A 22 -0.33 -4.31 8.08
C ALA A 22 1.10 -4.86 8.02
N ALA A 23 1.31 -6.15 8.28
CA ALA A 23 2.61 -6.80 8.26
C ALA A 23 2.54 -8.16 7.56
N GLY A 24 3.36 -8.35 6.53
CA GLY A 24 3.57 -9.63 5.85
C GLY A 24 2.42 -10.11 4.94
N GLY A 25 2.74 -11.05 4.06
CA GLY A 25 1.80 -11.69 3.13
C GLY A 25 1.63 -10.93 1.80
N SER A 26 0.92 -11.55 0.86
CA SER A 26 0.64 -10.96 -0.45
C SER A 26 -0.44 -9.86 -0.37
N SER A 27 -0.45 -8.98 -1.38
CA SER A 27 -1.51 -7.98 -1.56
C SER A 27 -2.89 -8.64 -1.70
N THR A 28 -3.94 -7.90 -1.37
CA THR A 28 -5.32 -8.28 -1.68
C THR A 28 -5.83 -7.65 -2.97
N VAL A 29 -5.09 -6.70 -3.53
CA VAL A 29 -5.40 -6.04 -4.80
C VAL A 29 -4.19 -6.12 -5.73
N GLY A 30 -4.39 -6.67 -6.92
CA GLY A 30 -3.34 -6.76 -7.93
C GLY A 30 -3.15 -5.46 -8.69
N PHE A 31 -1.89 -5.12 -9.01
CA PHE A 31 -1.54 -3.97 -9.84
C PHE A 31 -0.79 -4.44 -11.08
N TYR A 32 -1.21 -3.93 -12.23
CA TYR A 32 -0.66 -4.30 -13.52
C TYR A 32 -0.38 -3.08 -14.39
N MET A 33 0.72 -3.10 -15.10
CA MET A 33 0.96 -2.23 -16.26
C MET A 33 0.85 -3.11 -17.50
N ASP A 34 -0.15 -2.86 -18.35
CA ASP A 34 -0.57 -3.77 -19.44
C ASP A 34 -0.84 -5.19 -18.90
N ASN A 35 0.01 -6.17 -19.24
CA ASN A 35 -0.06 -7.54 -18.72
C ASN A 35 1.03 -7.84 -17.68
N MET A 36 1.77 -6.85 -17.24
CA MET A 36 2.90 -7.00 -16.32
C MET A 36 2.46 -6.80 -14.87
N PRO A 37 2.64 -7.77 -13.99
CA PRO A 37 2.38 -7.57 -12.58
C PRO A 37 3.42 -6.61 -11.98
N ILE A 38 2.96 -5.55 -11.33
CA ILE A 38 3.80 -4.61 -10.58
C ILE A 38 3.54 -4.66 -9.08
N THR A 39 2.68 -5.58 -8.64
CA THR A 39 2.39 -5.83 -7.23
C THR A 39 3.62 -6.38 -6.53
N ASP A 40 3.98 -5.85 -5.37
CA ASP A 40 4.99 -6.44 -4.49
C ASP A 40 4.35 -7.55 -3.64
N SER A 41 4.50 -8.79 -4.05
CA SER A 41 3.83 -9.94 -3.42
C SER A 41 4.50 -10.38 -2.12
N ALA A 42 5.81 -10.30 -2.02
CA ALA A 42 6.55 -10.80 -0.87
C ALA A 42 6.50 -9.89 0.38
N ASN A 43 6.12 -8.61 0.20
CA ASN A 43 6.07 -7.61 1.25
C ASN A 43 4.66 -7.16 1.66
N GLY A 44 3.66 -8.01 1.47
CA GLY A 44 2.30 -7.75 1.92
C GLY A 44 1.53 -6.75 1.06
N GLY A 45 2.04 -6.42 -0.14
CA GLY A 45 1.39 -5.45 -1.02
C GLY A 45 1.27 -4.04 -0.45
N ILE A 46 1.90 -3.77 0.68
CA ILE A 46 1.88 -2.46 1.34
C ILE A 46 2.92 -1.50 0.77
N ARG A 47 3.88 -2.00 0.00
CA ARG A 47 4.95 -1.18 -0.60
C ARG A 47 4.70 -0.92 -2.08
N GLN A 48 3.48 -0.49 -2.42
CA GLN A 48 3.12 -0.15 -3.78
C GLN A 48 3.57 1.30 -4.06
N SER A 49 4.73 1.49 -4.67
CA SER A 49 5.05 2.77 -5.27
C SER A 49 4.48 2.78 -6.68
N MET A 50 3.50 3.62 -6.90
CA MET A 50 3.01 3.92 -8.24
C MET A 50 3.60 5.28 -8.62
N GLY A 51 4.64 5.27 -9.42
CA GLY A 51 5.18 6.50 -10.00
C GLY A 51 4.10 7.33 -10.70
N THR A 52 4.41 8.56 -11.00
CA THR A 52 3.47 9.45 -11.71
C THR A 52 2.99 8.79 -13.01
N ILE A 53 1.69 8.56 -13.10
CA ILE A 53 1.07 7.91 -14.24
C ILE A 53 0.87 8.96 -15.33
N PHE A 54 1.56 8.77 -16.45
CA PHE A 54 1.48 9.65 -17.59
C PHE A 54 1.45 8.87 -18.89
N ASP A 55 0.78 9.42 -19.93
CA ASP A 55 0.65 8.85 -21.25
C ASP A 55 0.14 7.40 -21.21
N ILE A 56 -0.98 7.21 -20.55
CA ILE A 56 -1.75 5.97 -20.54
C ILE A 56 -3.01 6.13 -21.39
N GLU A 57 -3.46 5.03 -21.97
CA GLU A 57 -4.70 4.98 -22.72
C GLU A 57 -5.90 5.02 -21.77
N ARG A 58 -5.87 4.16 -20.74
CA ARG A 58 -6.93 4.05 -19.73
C ARG A 58 -6.47 3.34 -18.47
N ILE A 59 -7.25 3.50 -17.39
CA ILE A 59 -7.15 2.70 -16.16
C ILE A 59 -8.37 1.78 -16.10
N GLU A 60 -8.13 0.49 -15.89
CA GLU A 60 -9.17 -0.50 -15.68
C GLU A 60 -9.16 -0.93 -14.21
N VAL A 61 -10.33 -0.90 -13.57
CA VAL A 61 -10.53 -1.37 -12.19
C VAL A 61 -11.50 -2.54 -12.22
N LEU A 62 -10.98 -3.73 -11.96
CA LEU A 62 -11.74 -4.96 -11.84
C LEU A 62 -12.06 -5.19 -10.36
N LYS A 63 -13.32 -5.04 -9.98
CA LYS A 63 -13.75 -5.15 -8.60
C LYS A 63 -14.19 -6.58 -8.27
N GLY A 64 -13.97 -6.97 -6.99
CA GLY A 64 -14.22 -8.33 -6.52
C GLY A 64 -13.13 -9.33 -6.93
N PRO A 65 -13.17 -10.57 -6.42
CA PRO A 65 -12.14 -11.58 -6.62
C PRO A 65 -11.92 -11.91 -8.10
N GLN A 66 -10.66 -11.89 -8.52
CA GLN A 66 -10.20 -12.13 -9.90
C GLN A 66 -9.18 -13.28 -9.98
N GLY A 67 -9.18 -14.21 -9.02
CA GLY A 67 -8.20 -15.29 -8.93
C GLY A 67 -8.09 -16.14 -10.19
N THR A 68 -9.16 -16.32 -10.96
CA THR A 68 -9.17 -17.15 -12.17
C THR A 68 -8.20 -16.65 -13.25
N LEU A 69 -8.16 -15.36 -13.54
CA LEU A 69 -7.28 -14.82 -14.60
C LEU A 69 -5.97 -14.23 -14.05
N TYR A 70 -5.99 -13.69 -12.83
CA TYR A 70 -4.88 -12.91 -12.28
C TYR A 70 -4.10 -13.63 -11.17
N GLY A 71 -4.63 -14.73 -10.62
CA GLY A 71 -3.92 -15.56 -9.65
C GLY A 71 -3.91 -15.00 -8.25
N GLU A 72 -2.76 -15.12 -7.59
CA GLU A 72 -2.56 -14.75 -6.20
C GLU A 72 -2.70 -13.23 -5.98
N GLY A 73 -3.18 -12.81 -4.81
CA GLY A 73 -3.29 -11.40 -4.45
C GLY A 73 -4.44 -10.63 -5.13
N ALA A 74 -5.31 -11.30 -5.89
CA ALA A 74 -6.45 -10.69 -6.59
C ALA A 74 -7.78 -10.94 -5.87
N MET A 75 -7.82 -10.78 -4.54
CA MET A 75 -9.00 -11.07 -3.70
C MET A 75 -10.03 -9.94 -3.70
N GLY A 76 -9.59 -8.69 -3.57
CA GLY A 76 -10.45 -7.51 -3.61
C GLY A 76 -10.68 -7.01 -5.03
N GLY A 77 -9.75 -7.29 -5.94
CA GLY A 77 -9.79 -6.87 -7.33
C GLY A 77 -8.42 -6.59 -7.93
N ASN A 78 -8.42 -5.96 -9.12
CA ASN A 78 -7.20 -5.57 -9.82
C ASN A 78 -7.30 -4.16 -10.39
N ILE A 79 -6.17 -3.47 -10.45
CA ILE A 79 -6.00 -2.21 -11.17
C ILE A 79 -5.00 -2.43 -12.29
N ARG A 80 -5.38 -2.07 -13.50
CA ARG A 80 -4.56 -2.16 -14.70
C ARG A 80 -4.37 -0.79 -15.34
N TYR A 81 -3.13 -0.43 -15.57
CA TYR A 81 -2.74 0.75 -16.35
C TYR A 81 -2.41 0.31 -17.76
N ILE A 82 -3.25 0.70 -18.72
CA ILE A 82 -3.04 0.34 -20.13
C ILE A 82 -2.28 1.49 -20.79
N THR A 83 -1.09 1.19 -21.31
CA THR A 83 -0.22 2.21 -21.92
C THR A 83 -0.62 2.51 -23.36
N ASN A 84 -0.40 3.77 -23.79
CA ASN A 84 -0.46 4.10 -25.22
C ASN A 84 0.68 3.40 -25.96
N LYS A 85 0.34 2.70 -27.04
CA LYS A 85 1.32 1.98 -27.86
C LYS A 85 1.99 2.90 -28.90
N PRO A 86 3.21 2.54 -29.37
CA PRO A 86 3.84 3.18 -30.53
C PRO A 86 2.98 3.03 -31.79
N ASP A 87 2.80 4.14 -32.53
CA ASP A 87 2.00 4.19 -33.76
C ASP A 87 2.90 4.48 -34.97
N PRO A 88 3.01 3.56 -35.96
CA PRO A 88 3.79 3.79 -37.17
C PRO A 88 3.14 4.76 -38.16
N SER A 89 1.89 5.17 -37.96
CA SER A 89 1.14 6.02 -38.89
C SER A 89 1.57 7.47 -38.89
N GLY A 90 2.19 8.00 -37.81
CA GLY A 90 2.55 9.40 -37.75
C GLY A 90 3.43 9.80 -36.55
N LEU A 91 4.12 10.92 -36.74
CA LEU A 91 4.83 11.62 -35.68
C LEU A 91 3.80 12.31 -34.76
N ASP A 92 3.87 12.04 -33.48
CA ASP A 92 3.07 12.72 -32.46
C ASP A 92 3.94 13.10 -31.26
N TYR A 93 3.65 14.24 -30.62
CA TYR A 93 4.37 14.68 -29.43
C TYR A 93 3.51 15.58 -28.55
N SER A 94 3.78 15.53 -27.26
CA SER A 94 3.15 16.43 -26.30
C SER A 94 4.12 16.81 -25.18
N VAL A 95 3.94 18.01 -24.64
CA VAL A 95 4.63 18.48 -23.45
C VAL A 95 3.59 19.10 -22.53
N ARG A 96 3.63 18.77 -21.25
CA ARG A 96 2.76 19.35 -20.23
C ARG A 96 3.61 19.90 -19.10
N VAL A 97 3.28 21.10 -18.67
CA VAL A 97 3.85 21.74 -17.47
C VAL A 97 2.71 22.13 -16.54
N ASN A 98 2.81 21.68 -15.31
CA ASN A 98 1.89 22.01 -14.23
C ASN A 98 2.67 22.68 -13.11
N GLY A 99 2.12 23.76 -12.55
CA GLY A 99 2.62 24.40 -11.33
C GLY A 99 1.47 24.55 -10.34
N GLU A 100 1.71 24.18 -9.08
CA GLU A 100 0.70 24.28 -8.02
C GLU A 100 1.28 24.90 -6.74
N SER A 101 0.50 25.76 -6.09
CA SER A 101 0.74 26.28 -4.75
C SER A 101 -0.22 25.56 -3.80
N ILE A 102 0.30 25.06 -2.71
CA ILE A 102 -0.43 24.33 -1.69
C ILE A 102 -0.50 25.25 -0.47
N SER A 103 -1.66 25.36 0.18
CA SER A 103 -1.73 26.00 1.50
C SER A 103 -0.81 25.26 2.46
N GLU A 104 -0.27 25.91 3.44
CA GLU A 104 0.72 25.36 4.39
C GLU A 104 2.07 24.95 3.72
N SER A 105 2.38 25.49 2.53
CA SER A 105 3.66 25.29 1.85
C SER A 105 4.17 26.59 1.25
N ASP A 106 5.44 26.91 1.46
CA ASP A 106 6.04 28.17 1.00
C ASP A 106 6.51 28.12 -0.46
N GLY A 107 6.45 26.96 -1.10
CA GLY A 107 6.98 26.74 -2.44
C GLY A 107 5.93 26.50 -3.53
N ILE A 108 6.41 26.37 -4.76
CA ILE A 108 5.61 25.95 -5.91
C ILE A 108 6.02 24.54 -6.30
N SER A 109 5.10 23.62 -6.20
CA SER A 109 5.27 22.26 -6.69
C SER A 109 5.11 22.23 -8.21
N THR A 110 5.95 21.46 -8.92
CA THR A 110 5.90 21.37 -10.37
C THR A 110 5.82 19.94 -10.88
N VAL A 111 5.11 19.75 -11.99
CA VAL A 111 5.13 18.52 -12.76
C VAL A 111 5.36 18.86 -14.23
N THR A 112 6.42 18.32 -14.78
CA THR A 112 6.70 18.44 -16.23
C THR A 112 6.74 17.05 -16.82
N ASN A 113 6.00 16.84 -17.89
CA ASN A 113 6.02 15.59 -18.62
C ASN A 113 6.00 15.81 -20.13
N GLY A 114 6.55 14.86 -20.87
CA GLY A 114 6.61 14.91 -22.32
C GLY A 114 6.53 13.52 -22.93
N MET A 115 6.01 13.45 -24.13
CA MET A 115 5.89 12.25 -24.94
C MET A 115 6.27 12.55 -26.38
N ILE A 116 6.91 11.60 -27.03
CA ILE A 116 7.14 11.59 -28.47
C ILE A 116 6.89 10.19 -29.03
N ASN A 117 6.08 10.11 -30.08
CA ASN A 117 5.86 8.93 -30.91
C ASN A 117 6.58 9.10 -32.24
N ILE A 118 7.46 8.18 -32.58
CA ILE A 118 8.34 8.26 -33.75
C ILE A 118 8.03 7.09 -34.69
N PRO A 119 7.43 7.32 -35.87
CA PRO A 119 7.32 6.32 -36.91
C PRO A 119 8.69 6.11 -37.56
N ILE A 120 9.36 5.01 -37.28
CA ILE A 120 10.71 4.69 -37.80
C ILE A 120 10.60 4.11 -39.18
N ALA A 121 9.63 3.27 -39.45
CA ALA A 121 9.30 2.65 -40.70
C ALA A 121 7.81 2.27 -40.75
N ASP A 122 7.28 1.86 -41.90
CA ASP A 122 5.86 1.49 -42.06
C ASP A 122 5.33 0.47 -41.04
N ARG A 123 6.25 -0.35 -40.50
CA ARG A 123 5.94 -1.43 -39.57
C ARG A 123 6.75 -1.35 -38.27
N LEU A 124 7.37 -0.22 -37.99
CA LEU A 124 8.20 -0.03 -36.80
C LEU A 124 8.01 1.38 -36.25
N ALA A 125 7.63 1.47 -34.98
CA ALA A 125 7.50 2.73 -34.27
C ALA A 125 8.13 2.65 -32.89
N ALA A 126 8.51 3.80 -32.36
CA ALA A 126 8.95 3.97 -30.97
C ALA A 126 8.14 5.07 -30.31
N ARG A 127 7.84 4.89 -29.02
CA ARG A 127 7.20 5.88 -28.15
C ARG A 127 8.03 6.08 -26.90
N ILE A 128 8.40 7.32 -26.62
CA ILE A 128 9.24 7.68 -25.47
C ILE A 128 8.47 8.68 -24.64
N VAL A 129 8.39 8.43 -23.34
CA VAL A 129 7.69 9.23 -22.34
C VAL A 129 8.67 9.56 -21.24
N GLY A 130 8.73 10.82 -20.79
CA GLY A 130 9.55 11.24 -19.67
C GLY A 130 8.79 12.20 -18.78
N TYR A 131 9.04 12.18 -17.47
CA TYR A 131 8.47 13.13 -16.56
C TYR A 131 9.40 13.45 -15.38
N ARG A 132 9.22 14.63 -14.81
CA ARG A 132 9.74 15.04 -13.51
C ARG A 132 8.64 15.66 -12.69
N ARG A 133 8.55 15.26 -11.44
CA ARG A 133 7.66 15.82 -10.42
C ARG A 133 8.53 16.31 -9.27
N ASP A 134 8.41 17.59 -8.97
CA ASP A 134 9.03 18.25 -7.83
C ASP A 134 7.89 18.79 -6.96
N ARG A 135 7.68 18.19 -5.80
CA ARG A 135 6.61 18.52 -4.88
C ARG A 135 7.17 19.01 -3.57
N ASN A 136 6.80 20.22 -3.20
CA ASN A 136 7.08 20.73 -1.86
C ASN A 136 6.27 19.97 -0.80
N GLY A 137 6.81 19.92 0.41
CA GLY A 137 6.13 19.43 1.58
C GLY A 137 5.01 20.36 2.04
N VAL A 138 4.32 19.93 3.07
CA VAL A 138 3.30 20.70 3.81
C VAL A 138 3.47 20.52 5.32
N ILE A 139 4.42 19.71 5.75
CA ILE A 139 4.67 19.41 7.16
C ILE A 139 5.89 20.18 7.62
N ASP A 140 5.70 21.01 8.63
CA ASP A 140 6.78 21.76 9.28
C ASP A 140 7.29 21.03 10.49
N GLN A 141 8.59 20.83 10.55
CA GLN A 141 9.27 20.29 11.71
C GLN A 141 9.65 21.43 12.64
N VAL A 142 9.05 21.46 13.85
CA VAL A 142 9.41 22.43 14.88
C VAL A 142 10.66 22.00 15.65
N ALA A 143 11.08 22.82 16.64
CA ALA A 143 12.27 22.53 17.44
C ALA A 143 12.40 21.03 17.83
N PRO A 144 13.65 20.48 17.85
CA PRO A 144 14.92 21.22 17.88
C PRO A 144 15.47 21.62 16.49
N ARG A 145 14.95 21.07 15.39
CA ARG A 145 15.55 21.29 14.07
C ARG A 145 14.97 22.48 13.31
N SER A 146 13.66 22.73 13.42
CA SER A 146 12.94 23.83 12.77
C SER A 146 13.20 23.90 11.26
N GLU A 147 12.68 22.94 10.53
CA GLU A 147 12.67 22.89 9.06
C GLU A 147 11.24 22.97 8.55
N GLU A 148 11.02 23.77 7.52
CA GLU A 148 9.73 23.91 6.84
C GLU A 148 9.61 22.90 5.71
N ASP A 149 8.37 22.49 5.39
CA ASP A 149 8.03 21.69 4.21
C ASP A 149 8.82 20.36 4.11
N VAL A 150 9.02 19.62 5.20
CA VAL A 150 9.94 18.47 5.24
C VAL A 150 9.50 17.24 4.41
N ASP A 151 8.21 17.08 4.09
CA ASP A 151 7.66 15.92 3.36
C ASP A 151 7.70 16.09 1.83
N THR A 152 8.83 16.54 1.30
CA THR A 152 9.05 16.75 -0.14
C THR A 152 9.00 15.47 -0.96
N VAL A 153 8.79 15.59 -2.30
CA VAL A 153 8.95 14.49 -3.26
C VAL A 153 9.64 14.99 -4.53
N ASP A 154 10.78 14.43 -4.88
CA ASP A 154 11.40 14.57 -6.21
C ASP A 154 11.30 13.21 -6.92
N GLU A 155 10.58 13.17 -8.04
CA GLU A 155 10.33 11.94 -8.78
C GLU A 155 10.63 12.17 -10.26
N THR A 156 11.36 11.24 -10.85
CA THR A 156 11.66 11.21 -12.28
C THR A 156 11.28 9.85 -12.86
N GLY A 157 10.75 9.84 -14.07
CA GLY A 157 10.44 8.59 -14.75
C GLY A 157 10.65 8.69 -16.26
N VAL A 158 11.02 7.55 -16.83
CA VAL A 158 11.11 7.37 -18.29
C VAL A 158 10.48 6.03 -18.67
N ARG A 159 9.66 6.06 -19.72
CA ARG A 159 9.13 4.86 -20.38
C ARG A 159 9.45 4.93 -21.86
N ALA A 160 10.06 3.87 -22.38
CA ALA A 160 10.35 3.72 -23.80
C ALA A 160 9.74 2.42 -24.31
N MET A 161 9.02 2.48 -25.40
CA MET A 161 8.41 1.33 -26.05
C MET A 161 8.78 1.32 -27.52
N VAL A 162 9.07 0.14 -28.05
CA VAL A 162 9.25 -0.10 -29.49
C VAL A 162 8.30 -1.20 -29.90
N SER A 163 7.47 -0.94 -30.92
CA SER A 163 6.57 -1.94 -31.51
C SER A 163 6.97 -2.21 -32.95
N PHE A 164 7.11 -3.48 -33.27
CA PHE A 164 7.39 -4.00 -34.62
C PHE A 164 6.25 -4.91 -35.06
N TYR A 165 5.74 -4.68 -36.25
CA TYR A 165 4.63 -5.42 -36.87
C TYR A 165 5.17 -6.23 -38.06
N PRO A 166 5.76 -7.44 -37.83
CA PRO A 166 6.35 -8.24 -38.92
C PRO A 166 5.33 -8.60 -40.00
N THR A 167 4.08 -8.82 -39.62
CA THR A 167 2.90 -8.99 -40.46
C THR A 167 1.72 -8.20 -39.90
N ASP A 168 0.60 -8.19 -40.61
CA ASP A 168 -0.62 -7.53 -40.11
C ASP A 168 -1.25 -8.30 -38.92
N GLU A 169 -0.89 -9.59 -38.78
CA GLU A 169 -1.36 -10.51 -37.74
C GLU A 169 -0.41 -10.61 -36.54
N ALA A 170 0.77 -9.97 -36.57
CA ALA A 170 1.77 -10.14 -35.51
C ALA A 170 2.34 -8.78 -35.05
N GLU A 171 2.41 -8.63 -33.72
CA GLU A 171 3.07 -7.52 -33.06
C GLU A 171 4.13 -8.05 -32.08
N ILE A 172 5.31 -7.44 -32.09
CA ILE A 172 6.37 -7.64 -31.11
C ILE A 172 6.67 -6.29 -30.47
N SER A 173 6.49 -6.19 -29.16
CA SER A 173 6.71 -4.96 -28.41
C SER A 173 7.75 -5.18 -27.31
N LEU A 174 8.68 -4.26 -27.19
CA LEU A 174 9.64 -4.17 -26.10
C LEU A 174 9.39 -2.87 -25.34
N LEU A 175 9.11 -2.99 -24.04
CA LEU A 175 8.89 -1.87 -23.13
C LEU A 175 9.99 -1.86 -22.07
N TYR A 176 10.59 -0.69 -21.86
CA TYR A 176 11.42 -0.36 -20.71
C TYR A 176 10.76 0.76 -19.91
N ASN A 177 10.66 0.62 -18.60
CA ASN A 177 10.16 1.65 -17.69
C ASN A 177 11.09 1.77 -16.49
N ARG A 178 11.47 3.00 -16.13
CA ARG A 178 12.24 3.31 -14.92
C ARG A 178 11.61 4.48 -14.21
N VAL A 179 11.47 4.36 -12.89
CA VAL A 179 11.03 5.41 -11.98
C VAL A 179 12.05 5.53 -10.87
N LYS A 180 12.45 6.74 -10.54
CA LYS A 180 13.26 7.07 -9.37
C LYS A 180 12.54 8.17 -8.59
N ALA A 181 12.34 7.95 -7.31
CA ALA A 181 11.73 8.92 -6.41
C ALA A 181 12.59 9.10 -5.15
N GLU A 182 12.74 10.33 -4.72
CA GLU A 182 13.36 10.72 -3.46
C GLU A 182 12.29 11.40 -2.60
N TYR A 183 12.18 11.00 -1.34
CA TYR A 183 11.18 11.47 -0.41
C TYR A 183 11.87 12.14 0.78
N GLY A 184 11.41 13.35 1.12
CA GLY A 184 11.81 14.03 2.35
C GLY A 184 10.90 13.65 3.50
N GLY A 185 11.32 13.95 4.71
CA GLY A 185 10.57 14.00 5.96
C GLY A 185 9.66 12.84 6.35
N PRO A 186 9.16 12.87 7.58
CA PRO A 186 8.06 12.01 7.98
C PRO A 186 6.76 12.51 7.31
N GLY A 187 6.10 11.70 6.51
CA GLY A 187 4.77 12.01 6.00
C GLY A 187 3.67 11.99 7.09
N LEU A 188 4.00 12.25 8.35
CA LEU A 188 3.14 12.17 9.52
C LEU A 188 3.23 13.45 10.34
N GLY A 189 2.09 14.04 10.64
CA GLY A 189 1.96 14.99 11.73
C GLY A 189 1.96 14.25 13.06
N TYR A 190 2.88 14.57 13.97
CA TYR A 190 2.94 13.96 15.29
C TYR A 190 2.39 14.90 16.34
N HIS A 191 1.40 14.43 17.06
CA HIS A 191 0.79 15.15 18.17
C HIS A 191 0.93 14.35 19.45
N CYS A 192 0.83 15.03 20.59
CA CYS A 192 0.82 14.40 21.90
C CYS A 192 -0.26 13.32 22.01
N PHE A 193 0.11 12.14 22.52
CA PHE A 193 -0.83 11.08 22.84
C PHE A 193 -0.94 10.85 24.34
N ASN A 194 -2.16 10.58 24.79
CA ASN A 194 -2.38 9.99 26.09
C ASN A 194 -2.47 8.48 25.93
N VAL A 195 -1.46 7.76 26.35
CA VAL A 195 -1.49 6.30 26.42
C VAL A 195 -1.88 5.92 27.84
N GLY A 196 -3.05 5.29 27.99
CA GLY A 196 -3.41 4.66 29.27
C GLY A 196 -2.41 3.57 29.63
N THR A 197 -2.03 3.49 30.91
CA THR A 197 -1.26 2.36 31.41
C THR A 197 -2.21 1.21 31.81
N PRO A 198 -1.74 -0.06 31.89
CA PRO A 198 -2.57 -1.16 32.37
C PRO A 198 -3.14 -0.93 33.78
N SER A 199 -2.50 -0.09 34.58
CA SER A 199 -2.96 0.29 35.93
C SER A 199 -3.90 1.51 35.94
N ASP A 200 -3.93 2.28 34.89
CA ASP A 200 -4.83 3.41 34.68
C ASP A 200 -5.17 3.52 33.18
N PRO A 201 -6.18 2.80 32.70
CA PRO A 201 -6.60 2.84 31.29
C PRO A 201 -7.14 4.21 30.84
N ASN A 202 -7.44 5.10 31.77
CA ASN A 202 -7.79 6.50 31.52
C ASN A 202 -6.65 7.46 31.91
N GLY A 203 -5.53 6.92 32.35
CA GLY A 203 -4.36 7.68 32.77
C GLY A 203 -3.66 8.28 31.56
N GLN A 204 -3.45 9.55 31.65
CA GLN A 204 -2.72 10.33 30.63
C GLN A 204 -1.23 10.21 30.93
N VAL A 205 -0.54 9.29 30.25
CA VAL A 205 0.93 9.34 30.19
C VAL A 205 1.27 10.08 28.88
N PRO A 206 1.74 11.31 28.94
CA PRO A 206 2.22 11.98 27.74
C PRO A 206 3.40 11.18 27.21
N ILE A 207 3.34 10.69 26.00
CA ILE A 207 4.49 10.07 25.33
C ILE A 207 5.59 11.11 25.12
N TYR A 208 5.24 12.39 25.10
CA TYR A 208 6.15 13.52 25.00
C TYR A 208 5.77 14.61 25.99
N ASP A 209 6.54 14.74 27.04
CA ASP A 209 6.60 15.92 27.89
C ASP A 209 7.83 16.73 27.46
N LEU A 210 7.75 17.39 26.31
CA LEU A 210 8.74 18.43 26.00
C LEU A 210 8.52 19.59 26.99
N PRO A 211 9.58 20.16 27.60
CA PRO A 211 9.45 21.29 28.50
C PRO A 211 8.68 22.43 27.82
N GLY A 212 7.44 22.66 28.28
CA GLY A 212 6.55 23.70 27.76
C GLY A 212 5.35 23.22 26.96
N THR A 213 5.20 21.92 26.72
CA THR A 213 3.99 21.36 26.10
C THR A 213 3.21 20.55 27.11
N THR A 214 2.04 20.99 27.51
CA THR A 214 1.08 20.20 28.28
C THR A 214 0.11 19.55 27.31
N CYS A 215 0.14 18.22 27.21
CA CYS A 215 -0.98 17.45 26.62
C CYS A 215 -2.16 17.51 27.58
N ALA A 216 -2.85 18.65 27.63
CA ALA A 216 -4.00 18.85 28.49
C ALA A 216 -5.29 18.72 27.69
N GLY A 217 -6.05 17.66 27.94
CA GLY A 217 -7.44 17.56 27.52
C GLY A 217 -7.79 16.30 26.73
N GLU A 218 -9.09 16.13 26.59
CA GLU A 218 -9.68 15.12 25.73
C GLU A 218 -9.16 15.33 24.29
N TYR A 219 -8.74 14.26 23.65
CA TYR A 219 -8.08 14.28 22.35
C TYR A 219 -9.05 14.77 21.27
N ASP A 220 -8.90 15.98 20.82
CA ASP A 220 -9.63 16.56 19.67
C ASP A 220 -8.62 16.90 18.58
N VAL A 221 -8.64 16.12 17.49
CA VAL A 221 -7.82 16.33 16.28
C VAL A 221 -7.89 17.76 15.78
N TYR A 222 -9.06 18.39 15.93
CA TYR A 222 -9.35 19.73 15.45
C TYR A 222 -8.92 20.86 16.41
N ASN A 223 -8.61 20.51 17.68
CA ASN A 223 -8.22 21.47 18.71
C ASN A 223 -6.77 21.32 19.17
N SER A 224 -6.00 20.38 18.66
CA SER A 224 -4.64 20.09 19.09
C SER A 224 -3.55 21.00 18.49
N GLY A 225 -3.92 22.02 17.71
CA GLY A 225 -3.00 22.93 17.04
C GLY A 225 -2.94 22.73 15.53
N ASP A 226 -1.88 23.19 14.89
CA ASP A 226 -1.68 23.07 13.45
C ASP A 226 -1.49 21.61 13.04
N PRO A 227 -2.35 21.03 12.17
CA PRO A 227 -2.27 19.65 11.77
C PRO A 227 -1.02 19.33 10.93
N TYR A 228 -0.38 20.34 10.34
CA TYR A 228 0.78 20.19 9.46
C TYR A 228 2.11 20.44 10.18
N VAL A 229 2.12 20.37 11.49
CA VAL A 229 3.34 20.51 12.32
C VAL A 229 3.73 19.17 12.91
N THR A 230 5.01 18.83 12.82
CA THR A 230 5.59 17.68 13.52
C THR A 230 6.55 18.14 14.61
N HIS A 231 6.44 17.53 15.79
CA HIS A 231 7.37 17.75 16.90
C HIS A 231 8.49 16.70 16.93
N LEU A 232 8.53 15.79 15.97
CA LEU A 232 9.59 14.81 15.83
C LEU A 232 10.74 15.39 15.03
N GLY A 233 11.89 15.35 15.60
CA GLY A 233 13.11 15.74 14.93
C GLY A 233 14.30 15.51 15.82
N HIS A 234 15.11 14.52 15.47
CA HIS A 234 16.47 14.47 15.97
C HIS A 234 17.24 15.66 15.40
N PRO A 235 18.06 16.38 16.19
CA PRO A 235 18.78 17.57 15.71
C PRO A 235 19.70 17.32 14.52
N THR A 236 20.04 16.08 14.24
CA THR A 236 21.00 15.70 13.20
C THR A 236 20.44 14.75 12.13
N PHE A 237 19.19 14.30 12.25
CA PHE A 237 18.62 13.27 11.35
C PHE A 237 17.40 13.78 10.60
N THR A 238 17.32 13.46 9.31
CA THR A 238 16.17 13.74 8.45
C THR A 238 15.52 12.41 8.05
N SER A 239 14.28 12.19 8.46
CA SER A 239 13.48 11.12 7.88
C SER A 239 13.38 11.33 6.36
N GLY A 240 13.31 10.24 5.61
CA GLY A 240 13.20 10.31 4.16
C GLY A 240 13.60 8.99 3.53
N GLY A 241 13.57 8.94 2.21
CA GLY A 241 13.93 7.71 1.50
C GLY A 241 14.00 7.86 0.00
N ASP A 242 14.36 6.79 -0.64
CA ASP A 242 14.38 6.64 -2.08
C ASP A 242 13.69 5.36 -2.53
N ASP A 243 13.14 5.39 -3.73
CA ASP A 243 12.52 4.25 -4.39
C ASP A 243 12.94 4.27 -5.86
N GLU A 244 13.55 3.21 -6.32
CA GLU A 244 13.95 3.03 -7.71
C GLU A 244 13.34 1.74 -8.24
N GLN A 245 12.65 1.83 -9.38
CA GLN A 245 12.01 0.72 -10.04
C GLN A 245 12.45 0.67 -11.50
N GLU A 246 12.81 -0.52 -11.96
CA GLU A 246 13.09 -0.80 -13.34
C GLU A 246 12.25 -1.98 -13.84
N MET A 247 11.75 -1.88 -15.05
CA MET A 247 10.94 -2.94 -15.64
C MET A 247 11.27 -3.06 -17.13
N LEU A 248 11.51 -4.28 -17.57
CA LEU A 248 11.67 -4.65 -18.97
C LEU A 248 10.63 -5.70 -19.32
N ASN A 249 9.87 -5.46 -20.39
CA ASN A 249 8.89 -6.42 -20.89
C ASN A 249 9.04 -6.66 -22.38
N LEU A 250 9.07 -7.91 -22.77
CA LEU A 250 8.93 -8.35 -24.15
C LEU A 250 7.55 -8.99 -24.31
N SER A 251 6.70 -8.40 -25.15
CA SER A 251 5.38 -8.90 -25.50
C SER A 251 5.31 -9.29 -26.96
N ILE A 252 4.74 -10.45 -27.25
CA ILE A 252 4.48 -10.95 -28.59
C ILE A 252 2.99 -11.27 -28.67
N SER A 253 2.29 -10.70 -29.64
CA SER A 253 0.91 -11.02 -29.96
C SER A 253 0.83 -11.51 -31.40
N TRP A 254 0.17 -12.64 -31.62
CA TRP A 254 0.09 -13.25 -32.95
C TRP A 254 -1.27 -13.89 -33.20
N ASP A 255 -1.97 -13.38 -34.22
CA ASP A 255 -3.22 -13.97 -34.70
C ASP A 255 -2.95 -15.23 -35.53
N LEU A 256 -3.34 -16.35 -35.01
CA LEU A 256 -3.10 -17.67 -35.59
C LEU A 256 -4.15 -18.03 -36.65
N PRO A 257 -3.79 -18.78 -37.70
CA PRO A 257 -4.71 -19.10 -38.82
C PRO A 257 -5.97 -19.89 -38.44
N PHE A 258 -5.98 -20.53 -37.26
CA PHE A 258 -7.13 -21.30 -36.79
C PHE A 258 -8.11 -20.50 -35.93
N GLY A 259 -8.00 -19.17 -35.89
CA GLY A 259 -8.93 -18.29 -35.18
C GLY A 259 -8.65 -18.15 -33.70
N ALA A 260 -7.40 -17.96 -33.32
CA ALA A 260 -7.01 -17.64 -31.96
C ALA A 260 -5.82 -16.66 -31.96
N THR A 261 -5.73 -15.82 -30.96
CA THR A 261 -4.59 -14.95 -30.72
C THR A 261 -3.70 -15.52 -29.63
N LEU A 262 -2.42 -15.78 -29.93
CA LEU A 262 -1.41 -16.15 -28.96
C LEU A 262 -0.74 -14.87 -28.41
N THR A 263 -0.71 -14.72 -27.11
CA THR A 263 0.05 -13.67 -26.42
C THR A 263 1.12 -14.30 -25.55
N SER A 264 2.35 -13.84 -25.68
CA SER A 264 3.48 -14.16 -24.78
C SER A 264 3.97 -12.88 -24.14
N SER A 265 4.07 -12.84 -22.81
CA SER A 265 4.59 -11.69 -22.07
C SER A 265 5.69 -12.18 -21.12
N THR A 266 6.90 -11.64 -21.30
CA THR A 266 8.07 -11.93 -20.47
C THR A 266 8.48 -10.64 -19.78
N THR A 267 8.51 -10.63 -18.47
CA THR A 267 8.79 -9.44 -17.66
C THR A 267 9.95 -9.70 -16.71
N GLN A 268 10.90 -8.77 -16.68
CA GLN A 268 11.86 -8.60 -15.60
C GLN A 268 11.52 -7.32 -14.86
N PHE A 269 11.45 -7.37 -13.54
CA PHE A 269 11.16 -6.24 -12.67
C PHE A 269 12.15 -6.21 -11.51
N ASP A 270 12.76 -5.05 -11.31
CA ASP A 270 13.72 -4.78 -10.25
C ASP A 270 13.26 -3.57 -9.48
N ARG A 271 13.26 -3.63 -8.14
CA ARG A 271 12.94 -2.52 -7.27
C ARG A 271 13.91 -2.44 -6.11
N LYS A 272 14.36 -1.25 -5.82
CA LYS A 272 15.13 -0.94 -4.62
C LYS A 272 14.44 0.21 -3.90
N SER A 273 14.07 0.02 -2.66
CA SER A 273 13.52 1.09 -1.83
C SER A 273 14.25 1.12 -0.50
N GLN A 274 14.55 2.33 -0.07
CA GLN A 274 15.16 2.59 1.22
C GLN A 274 14.41 3.77 1.84
N TYR A 275 14.06 3.65 3.09
CA TYR A 275 13.58 4.80 3.84
C TYR A 275 14.10 4.73 5.26
N SER A 276 14.31 5.90 5.82
CA SER A 276 14.66 6.09 7.21
C SER A 276 13.49 6.76 7.93
N GLU A 277 13.15 6.23 9.07
CA GLU A 277 12.10 6.75 9.94
C GLU A 277 12.69 7.03 11.31
N GLU A 278 12.38 8.17 11.89
CA GLU A 278 12.71 8.42 13.27
C GLU A 278 11.85 7.54 14.17
N THR A 279 12.49 6.59 14.83
CA THR A 279 11.85 5.64 15.76
C THR A 279 11.97 6.07 17.21
N SER A 280 12.58 7.24 17.48
CA SER A 280 12.81 7.78 18.82
C SER A 280 11.62 7.69 19.76
N PRO A 281 10.37 7.94 19.34
CA PRO A 281 9.22 7.80 20.19
C PRO A 281 8.95 6.38 20.67
N ARG A 282 9.06 5.40 19.75
CA ARG A 282 8.86 3.99 20.07
C ARG A 282 9.98 3.48 20.99
N PHE A 283 11.20 3.91 20.70
CA PHE A 283 12.38 3.53 21.45
C PHE A 283 12.36 4.14 22.84
N ALA A 284 12.09 5.44 22.99
CA ALA A 284 12.02 6.13 24.28
C ALA A 284 10.96 5.50 25.20
N ALA A 285 9.78 5.15 24.70
CA ALA A 285 8.73 4.53 25.50
C ALA A 285 9.13 3.12 25.99
N GLY A 286 9.79 2.32 25.14
CA GLY A 286 10.28 1.00 25.52
C GLY A 286 11.42 1.06 26.54
N VAL A 287 12.38 1.93 26.29
CA VAL A 287 13.56 2.09 27.13
C VAL A 287 13.23 2.79 28.45
N GLN A 288 12.31 3.76 28.45
CA GLN A 288 11.87 4.42 29.69
C GLN A 288 11.27 3.40 30.67
N GLY A 289 10.47 2.47 30.20
CA GLY A 289 9.91 1.40 31.05
C GLY A 289 11.02 0.53 31.69
N ILE A 290 12.13 0.30 31.00
CA ILE A 290 13.27 -0.49 31.51
C ILE A 290 14.12 0.34 32.45
N VAL A 291 14.40 1.58 32.11
CA VAL A 291 15.18 2.49 32.97
C VAL A 291 14.41 2.76 34.24
N ASP A 292 13.11 2.99 34.20
CA ASP A 292 12.28 3.14 35.38
C ASP A 292 12.31 1.86 36.23
N ALA A 293 12.23 0.67 35.61
CA ALA A 293 12.35 -0.60 36.32
C ALA A 293 13.75 -0.81 36.93
N SER A 294 14.82 -0.41 36.24
CA SER A 294 16.21 -0.51 36.74
C SER A 294 16.56 0.59 37.74
N CYS A 295 15.92 1.76 37.67
CA CYS A 295 16.05 2.82 38.63
C CYS A 295 15.35 2.52 39.97
N PHE A 296 14.38 1.63 39.99
CA PHE A 296 13.57 1.32 41.17
C PHE A 296 14.29 0.57 42.31
N GLY A 297 15.63 0.44 42.24
CA GLY A 297 16.30 -0.20 43.41
C GLY A 297 17.80 -0.08 43.53
N LEU A 298 18.55 0.47 42.57
CA LEU A 298 19.97 0.29 42.55
C LEU A 298 20.87 1.55 42.38
N ASN A 299 20.33 2.70 41.99
CA ASN A 299 21.19 3.87 41.81
C ASN A 299 20.49 5.20 42.11
N PRO A 300 20.93 5.96 43.16
CA PRO A 300 20.37 7.27 43.49
C PRO A 300 20.71 8.39 42.49
N ALA A 301 21.54 8.12 41.48
CA ALA A 301 21.86 9.05 40.38
C ALA A 301 20.94 8.89 39.17
N CYS A 302 20.04 7.91 39.15
CA CYS A 302 19.05 7.68 38.10
C CYS A 302 17.92 8.70 38.26
N VAL A 303 17.88 9.70 37.39
CA VAL A 303 16.77 10.67 37.37
C VAL A 303 15.75 10.22 36.35
N PRO A 304 14.52 9.87 36.75
CA PRO A 304 13.44 9.59 35.81
C PRO A 304 13.24 10.77 34.85
N GLY A 305 13.11 10.50 33.57
CA GLY A 305 12.84 11.52 32.55
C GLY A 305 14.05 12.11 31.81
N THR A 306 15.29 11.64 32.04
CA THR A 306 16.48 12.17 31.34
C THR A 306 16.84 11.47 30.02
N LEU A 307 16.12 10.42 29.62
CA LEU A 307 16.40 9.64 28.39
C LEU A 307 15.75 10.18 27.12
N TRP A 308 15.08 11.31 27.20
CA TRP A 308 14.33 11.91 26.08
C TRP A 308 15.19 12.44 24.93
N SER A 309 16.52 12.41 25.07
CA SER A 309 17.44 12.79 24.00
C SER A 309 17.98 11.60 23.20
N MET A 310 17.49 10.39 23.44
CA MET A 310 17.90 9.22 22.68
C MET A 310 17.12 9.17 21.36
N GLY A 311 17.74 9.54 20.26
CA GLY A 311 17.25 9.33 18.91
C GLY A 311 17.50 7.89 18.47
N GLY A 312 16.52 7.23 17.90
CA GLY A 312 16.65 5.97 17.19
C GLY A 312 16.24 6.16 15.74
N ASP A 313 17.04 5.65 14.81
CA ASP A 313 16.77 5.68 13.39
C ASP A 313 16.48 4.26 12.91
N GLY A 314 15.29 4.04 12.36
CA GLY A 314 14.99 2.84 11.59
C GLY A 314 15.39 3.05 10.14
N LEU A 315 16.33 2.27 9.64
CA LEU A 315 16.62 2.18 8.22
C LEU A 315 16.00 0.90 7.66
N PHE A 316 15.09 1.07 6.75
CA PHE A 316 14.39 -0.03 6.09
C PHE A 316 14.79 -0.05 4.62
N ALA A 317 15.52 -1.07 4.22
CA ALA A 317 15.94 -1.24 2.84
C ALA A 317 15.33 -2.54 2.28
N ASN A 318 14.73 -2.45 1.10
CA ASN A 318 14.15 -3.57 0.41
C ASN A 318 14.64 -3.62 -1.01
N GLN A 319 14.92 -4.84 -1.47
CA GLN A 319 15.18 -5.13 -2.87
C GLN A 319 14.26 -6.24 -3.31
N THR A 320 13.61 -6.05 -4.44
CA THR A 320 12.75 -7.06 -5.10
C THR A 320 13.25 -7.27 -6.50
N ASP A 321 13.57 -8.51 -6.84
CA ASP A 321 13.91 -8.99 -8.17
C ASP A 321 12.84 -9.97 -8.61
N ARG A 322 12.21 -9.78 -9.78
CA ARG A 322 11.12 -10.62 -10.25
C ARG A 322 11.24 -10.95 -11.73
N PHE A 323 11.11 -12.22 -12.03
CA PHE A 323 10.86 -12.73 -13.37
C PHE A 323 9.42 -13.23 -13.48
N ALA A 324 8.69 -12.85 -14.54
CA ALA A 324 7.36 -13.38 -14.82
C ALA A 324 7.19 -13.72 -16.30
N GLN A 325 6.54 -14.83 -16.59
CA GLN A 325 6.21 -15.30 -17.92
C GLN A 325 4.74 -15.71 -18.01
N GLU A 326 4.02 -15.10 -18.94
CA GLU A 326 2.66 -15.54 -19.28
C GLU A 326 2.60 -15.98 -20.75
N LEU A 327 1.91 -17.11 -20.97
CA LEU A 327 1.47 -17.54 -22.29
C LEU A 327 -0.05 -17.64 -22.26
N ARG A 328 -0.70 -16.93 -23.16
CA ARG A 328 -2.16 -16.87 -23.24
C ARG A 328 -2.63 -17.07 -24.67
N LEU A 329 -3.65 -17.89 -24.85
CA LEU A 329 -4.30 -18.17 -26.10
C LEU A 329 -5.78 -17.82 -25.97
N VAL A 330 -6.28 -16.91 -26.81
CA VAL A 330 -7.66 -16.41 -26.77
C VAL A 330 -8.31 -16.65 -28.12
N SER A 331 -9.51 -17.21 -28.14
CA SER A 331 -10.30 -17.33 -29.38
C SER A 331 -10.60 -15.96 -29.97
N ASN A 332 -10.45 -15.81 -31.29
CA ASN A 332 -10.74 -14.58 -32.02
C ASN A 332 -11.71 -14.81 -33.20
N THR A 333 -12.61 -15.77 -33.06
CA THR A 333 -13.64 -16.11 -34.04
C THR A 333 -15.01 -15.55 -33.65
N ASN A 334 -15.91 -15.40 -34.63
CA ASN A 334 -17.34 -15.04 -34.39
C ASN A 334 -18.15 -16.26 -33.99
N SER A 335 -17.60 -17.21 -33.24
CA SER A 335 -18.29 -18.40 -32.75
C SER A 335 -19.10 -18.09 -31.51
N ASP A 336 -20.20 -18.82 -31.28
CA ASP A 336 -20.92 -18.79 -29.99
C ASP A 336 -20.07 -19.26 -28.81
N TRP A 337 -18.98 -19.98 -29.09
CA TRP A 337 -17.99 -20.43 -28.14
C TRP A 337 -16.79 -19.47 -28.16
N GLN A 338 -16.52 -18.85 -27.02
CA GLN A 338 -15.30 -18.08 -26.81
C GLN A 338 -14.50 -18.73 -25.67
N TRP A 339 -13.20 -18.75 -25.80
CA TRP A 339 -12.36 -19.40 -24.80
C TRP A 339 -11.02 -18.69 -24.63
N THR A 340 -10.49 -18.78 -23.43
CA THR A 340 -9.15 -18.36 -23.04
C THR A 340 -8.45 -19.51 -22.36
N LEU A 341 -7.20 -19.77 -22.71
CA LEU A 341 -6.30 -20.71 -22.03
C LEU A 341 -4.99 -20.00 -21.72
N GLY A 342 -4.45 -20.23 -20.55
CA GLY A 342 -3.18 -19.61 -20.18
C GLY A 342 -2.35 -20.47 -19.24
N ALA A 343 -1.05 -20.17 -19.26
CA ALA A 343 -0.07 -20.66 -18.31
C ALA A 343 0.76 -19.48 -17.81
N TYR A 344 1.06 -19.45 -16.53
CA TYR A 344 1.79 -18.39 -15.86
C TYR A 344 2.86 -18.97 -14.94
N TYR A 345 4.02 -18.33 -14.97
CA TYR A 345 5.14 -18.58 -14.07
C TYR A 345 5.65 -17.25 -13.50
N LYS A 346 5.91 -17.22 -12.21
CA LYS A 346 6.55 -16.10 -11.52
C LYS A 346 7.59 -16.64 -10.55
N ASP A 347 8.71 -15.94 -10.48
CA ASP A 347 9.77 -16.13 -9.50
C ASP A 347 10.17 -14.75 -8.96
N GLU A 348 10.02 -14.53 -7.66
CA GLU A 348 10.25 -13.26 -7.00
C GLU A 348 11.14 -13.47 -5.78
N ASP A 349 12.30 -12.85 -5.83
CA ASP A 349 13.22 -12.74 -4.70
C ASP A 349 13.07 -11.38 -4.03
N ASN A 350 12.92 -11.37 -2.72
CA ASN A 350 12.86 -10.15 -1.93
C ASN A 350 13.86 -10.23 -0.77
N THR A 351 14.67 -9.18 -0.65
CA THR A 351 15.57 -8.98 0.49
C THR A 351 15.08 -7.78 1.28
N GLN A 352 14.77 -8.00 2.53
CA GLN A 352 14.43 -6.95 3.49
C GLN A 352 15.56 -6.82 4.50
N ASN A 353 16.08 -5.61 4.66
CA ASN A 353 17.04 -5.26 5.69
C ASN A 353 16.39 -4.21 6.59
N ASP A 354 16.09 -4.58 7.82
CA ASP A 354 15.63 -3.67 8.85
C ASP A 354 16.81 -3.43 9.79
N LEU A 355 17.36 -2.23 9.77
CA LEU A 355 18.47 -1.83 10.61
C LEU A 355 18.00 -0.65 11.45
N ASP A 356 17.87 -0.86 12.73
CA ASP A 356 17.81 0.25 13.66
C ASP A 356 19.25 0.71 13.93
N ALA A 357 19.56 1.94 13.61
CA ALA A 357 20.91 2.48 13.69
C ALA A 357 20.93 3.76 14.52
N CYS A 358 21.99 3.95 15.27
CA CYS A 358 22.32 5.28 15.77
C CYS A 358 23.04 6.05 14.66
N THR A 359 22.67 7.30 14.44
CA THR A 359 23.33 8.15 13.44
C THR A 359 24.24 9.18 14.10
N VAL A 360 25.40 9.41 13.50
CA VAL A 360 26.30 10.50 13.86
C VAL A 360 26.45 11.43 12.68
N GLY A 361 26.09 12.69 12.87
CA GLY A 361 26.29 13.72 11.85
C GLY A 361 25.48 13.52 10.56
N GLY A 362 24.33 12.84 10.63
CA GLY A 362 23.43 12.65 9.48
C GLY A 362 23.83 11.56 8.49
N SER A 363 24.84 10.75 8.80
CA SER A 363 25.23 9.59 7.99
C SER A 363 25.18 8.32 8.84
N PRO A 364 24.48 7.27 8.43
CA PRO A 364 24.51 5.98 9.12
C PRO A 364 25.92 5.39 9.03
N VAL A 365 26.52 5.07 10.17
CA VAL A 365 27.86 4.45 10.24
C VAL A 365 27.72 3.06 10.82
N TYR A 366 27.69 2.07 9.92
CA TYR A 366 27.41 0.67 10.26
C TYR A 366 28.61 -0.08 10.89
N ASP A 367 29.84 0.37 10.62
CA ASP A 367 31.05 -0.36 11.04
C ASP A 367 31.56 -0.02 12.46
N THR A 368 31.02 1.04 13.10
CA THR A 368 31.48 1.52 14.42
C THR A 368 30.30 1.84 15.33
N PHE A 369 29.28 1.01 15.31
CA PHE A 369 28.00 1.20 16.01
C PHE A 369 28.15 1.54 17.49
N GLU A 370 29.02 0.83 18.23
CA GLU A 370 29.21 1.04 19.66
C GLU A 370 29.77 2.43 19.98
N GLU A 371 30.77 2.87 19.22
CA GLU A 371 31.51 4.10 19.53
C GLU A 371 30.72 5.37 19.18
N ASN A 372 29.91 5.31 18.12
CA ASN A 372 29.13 6.44 17.64
C ASN A 372 27.86 6.67 18.44
N CYS A 373 27.21 5.63 18.94
CA CYS A 373 26.07 5.75 19.84
C CYS A 373 26.42 6.42 21.16
N TYR A 374 27.61 6.19 21.67
CA TYR A 374 28.10 6.84 22.90
C TYR A 374 28.26 8.35 22.79
N LEU A 375 28.69 8.84 21.64
CA LEU A 375 28.96 10.25 21.41
C LEU A 375 27.69 11.09 21.24
N GLN A 376 26.62 10.47 20.82
CA GLN A 376 25.37 11.16 20.47
C GLN A 376 24.44 11.38 21.67
N TYR A 377 24.53 10.53 22.69
CA TYR A 377 23.56 10.51 23.78
C TYR A 377 23.86 11.43 24.95
N GLY A 378 24.91 12.23 24.87
CA GLY A 378 25.21 13.27 25.91
C GLY A 378 25.19 12.71 27.33
N PHE A 379 25.68 11.50 27.54
CA PHE A 379 25.74 10.88 28.85
C PHE A 379 26.49 11.75 29.86
N ASP A 380 26.04 11.73 31.11
CA ASP A 380 26.61 12.47 32.20
C ASP A 380 28.13 12.16 32.30
N PRO A 381 28.99 13.15 32.11
CA PRO A 381 30.43 12.96 32.25
C PRO A 381 30.88 12.48 33.66
N ALA A 382 29.96 12.44 34.62
CA ALA A 382 30.20 11.89 35.95
C ALA A 382 30.03 10.36 36.03
N VAL A 383 29.47 9.71 35.00
CA VAL A 383 29.29 8.24 34.93
C VAL A 383 30.44 7.64 34.13
N SER A 384 31.04 6.55 34.64
CA SER A 384 32.15 5.92 33.94
C SER A 384 31.74 5.41 32.56
N ILE A 385 32.63 5.47 31.57
CA ILE A 385 32.40 4.97 30.21
C ILE A 385 32.03 3.47 30.22
N ASP A 386 32.60 2.69 31.14
CA ASP A 386 32.34 1.26 31.24
C ASP A 386 30.92 0.97 31.78
N ASP A 387 30.41 1.79 32.71
CA ASP A 387 29.02 1.68 33.20
C ASP A 387 28.02 2.11 32.12
N GLN A 388 28.34 3.17 31.38
CA GLN A 388 27.58 3.60 30.22
C GLN A 388 27.58 2.53 29.11
N ARG A 389 28.74 1.92 28.84
CA ARG A 389 28.93 0.83 27.89
C ARG A 389 28.04 -0.36 28.25
N SER A 390 27.95 -0.75 29.51
CA SER A 390 27.09 -1.85 29.98
C SER A 390 25.61 -1.56 29.75
N VAL A 391 25.16 -0.33 29.98
CA VAL A 391 23.78 0.11 29.73
C VAL A 391 23.49 0.08 28.22
N ILE A 392 24.40 0.63 27.41
CA ILE A 392 24.20 0.64 25.95
C ILE A 392 24.31 -0.77 25.36
N GLN A 393 25.22 -1.62 25.79
CA GLN A 393 25.28 -3.04 25.36
C GLN A 393 24.01 -3.79 25.74
N THR A 394 23.43 -3.45 26.88
CA THR A 394 22.10 -3.97 27.25
C THR A 394 21.03 -3.41 26.32
N LEU A 395 21.05 -2.12 26.01
CA LEU A 395 20.09 -1.47 25.12
C LEU A 395 20.28 -1.88 23.64
N THR A 396 21.52 -2.01 23.17
CA THR A 396 21.81 -2.43 21.78
C THR A 396 21.59 -3.92 21.54
N ALA A 397 21.54 -4.74 22.58
CA ALA A 397 21.00 -6.09 22.48
C ALA A 397 19.49 -6.11 22.10
N PHE A 398 18.80 -4.95 22.21
CA PHE A 398 17.41 -4.77 21.84
C PHE A 398 17.15 -4.40 20.38
N ILE A 399 18.17 -3.99 19.64
CA ILE A 399 18.01 -3.50 18.28
C ILE A 399 18.65 -4.50 17.31
N PRO A 400 17.95 -5.56 16.94
CA PRO A 400 18.48 -6.48 15.95
C PRO A 400 18.23 -5.94 14.55
N GLY A 401 19.27 -5.67 13.82
CA GLY A 401 19.18 -5.64 12.36
C GLY A 401 18.71 -7.02 11.87
N ASN A 402 17.57 -7.08 11.25
CA ASN A 402 17.08 -8.29 10.62
C ASN A 402 17.36 -8.23 9.12
N ARG A 403 17.97 -9.27 8.59
CA ARG A 403 18.07 -9.47 7.16
C ARG A 403 17.20 -10.66 6.79
N ILE A 404 16.15 -10.41 6.06
CA ILE A 404 15.15 -11.42 5.71
C ILE A 404 15.18 -11.59 4.20
N TYR A 405 15.42 -12.81 3.76
CA TYR A 405 15.30 -13.21 2.36
C TYR A 405 13.99 -13.95 2.20
N LYS A 406 13.18 -13.53 1.24
CA LYS A 406 11.91 -14.15 0.87
C LYS A 406 11.98 -14.52 -0.59
N ASN A 407 11.55 -15.73 -0.91
CA ASN A 407 11.34 -16.18 -2.28
C ASN A 407 9.88 -16.57 -2.44
N LEU A 408 9.24 -16.12 -3.52
CA LEU A 408 7.89 -16.50 -3.88
C LEU A 408 7.83 -16.96 -5.32
N THR A 409 7.47 -18.22 -5.51
CA THR A 409 7.27 -18.80 -6.84
C THR A 409 5.79 -19.09 -7.08
N GLU A 410 5.28 -18.80 -8.27
CA GLU A 410 3.94 -19.19 -8.70
C GLU A 410 4.01 -19.94 -10.04
N GLU A 411 3.42 -21.14 -10.07
CA GLU A 411 3.17 -21.90 -11.28
C GLU A 411 1.67 -22.11 -11.42
N SER A 412 1.08 -21.71 -12.54
CA SER A 412 -0.36 -21.88 -12.70
C SER A 412 -0.78 -22.10 -14.15
N VAL A 413 -1.91 -22.79 -14.27
CA VAL A 413 -2.65 -22.94 -15.53
C VAL A 413 -4.08 -22.51 -15.32
N TYR A 414 -4.68 -21.85 -16.30
CA TYR A 414 -6.03 -21.33 -16.21
C TYR A 414 -6.75 -21.36 -17.53
N GLY A 415 -8.07 -21.26 -17.47
CA GLY A 415 -8.89 -21.11 -18.64
C GLY A 415 -10.28 -20.60 -18.32
N GLU A 416 -10.88 -19.95 -19.30
CA GLU A 416 -12.30 -19.55 -19.30
C GLU A 416 -12.94 -20.04 -20.58
N LEU A 417 -14.19 -20.43 -20.49
CA LEU A 417 -15.05 -20.83 -21.61
C LEU A 417 -16.37 -20.11 -21.48
N SER A 418 -16.75 -19.33 -22.48
CA SER A 418 -18.09 -18.76 -22.58
C SER A 418 -18.86 -19.34 -23.75
N TYR A 419 -20.19 -19.42 -23.57
CA TYR A 419 -21.12 -19.87 -24.57
C TYR A 419 -22.31 -18.92 -24.68
N THR A 420 -22.54 -18.40 -25.87
CA THR A 420 -23.69 -17.58 -26.21
C THR A 420 -24.84 -18.47 -26.72
N PHE A 421 -25.86 -18.71 -25.85
CA PHE A 421 -27.02 -19.57 -26.18
C PHE A 421 -27.91 -18.93 -27.25
N ASN A 422 -28.03 -17.61 -27.20
CA ASN A 422 -28.74 -16.75 -28.13
C ASN A 422 -28.37 -15.29 -27.86
N GLU A 423 -28.94 -14.34 -28.58
CA GLU A 423 -28.67 -12.90 -28.44
C GLU A 423 -28.90 -12.36 -27.03
N GLN A 424 -29.65 -13.06 -26.18
CA GLN A 424 -29.97 -12.61 -24.81
C GLN A 424 -29.17 -13.30 -23.74
N TRP A 425 -28.74 -14.55 -23.91
CA TRP A 425 -28.16 -15.35 -22.85
C TRP A 425 -26.76 -15.81 -23.17
N GLU A 426 -25.84 -15.57 -22.21
CA GLU A 426 -24.46 -16.02 -22.25
C GLU A 426 -24.07 -16.58 -20.89
N ALA A 427 -23.35 -17.70 -20.86
CA ALA A 427 -22.73 -18.24 -19.64
C ALA A 427 -21.24 -18.37 -19.82
N LEU A 428 -20.50 -18.06 -18.76
CA LEU A 428 -19.06 -18.21 -18.67
C LEU A 428 -18.69 -19.09 -17.48
N VAL A 429 -17.76 -20.01 -17.70
CA VAL A 429 -17.11 -20.79 -16.65
C VAL A 429 -15.60 -20.61 -16.75
N GLY A 430 -14.95 -20.45 -15.62
CA GLY A 430 -13.49 -20.29 -15.54
C GLY A 430 -12.92 -21.11 -14.40
N LEU A 431 -11.65 -21.49 -14.54
CA LEU A 431 -10.89 -22.21 -13.54
C LEU A 431 -9.41 -21.86 -13.65
N ARG A 432 -8.75 -21.65 -12.51
CA ARG A 432 -7.30 -21.61 -12.36
C ARG A 432 -6.88 -22.64 -11.33
N TYR A 433 -5.81 -23.35 -11.63
CA TYR A 433 -5.05 -24.13 -10.66
C TYR A 433 -3.69 -23.48 -10.51
N ALA A 434 -3.34 -23.12 -9.27
CA ALA A 434 -2.06 -22.49 -8.93
C ALA A 434 -1.35 -23.27 -7.83
N ARG A 435 -0.03 -23.35 -7.94
CA ARG A 435 0.87 -23.74 -6.87
C ARG A 435 1.77 -22.55 -6.56
N VAL A 436 1.78 -22.12 -5.30
CA VAL A 436 2.59 -21.01 -4.81
C VAL A 436 3.50 -21.52 -3.72
N GLY A 437 4.81 -21.41 -3.92
CA GLY A 437 5.83 -21.68 -2.93
C GLY A 437 6.27 -20.38 -2.26
N TYR A 438 6.32 -20.35 -0.96
CA TYR A 438 6.86 -19.23 -0.18
C TYR A 438 8.03 -19.72 0.66
N GLY A 439 9.22 -19.21 0.39
CA GLY A 439 10.46 -19.47 1.13
C GLY A 439 10.83 -18.28 2.02
N LEU A 440 11.40 -18.55 3.18
CA LEU A 440 11.97 -17.54 4.06
C LEU A 440 13.28 -18.01 4.62
N GLU A 441 14.33 -17.21 4.45
CA GLU A 441 15.62 -17.37 5.08
C GLU A 441 15.89 -16.13 5.96
N ASN A 442 16.24 -16.35 7.21
CA ASN A 442 16.60 -15.27 8.12
C ASN A 442 18.10 -15.26 8.34
N GLY A 443 18.76 -14.17 7.98
CA GLY A 443 20.16 -13.89 8.26
C GLY A 443 20.29 -12.78 9.30
N SER A 444 21.24 -12.86 10.22
CA SER A 444 21.52 -11.74 11.12
C SER A 444 22.43 -10.72 10.44
N ALA A 445 22.01 -9.45 10.41
CA ALA A 445 22.90 -8.36 10.04
C ALA A 445 23.62 -7.80 11.28
N GLY A 446 24.87 -8.15 11.43
CA GLY A 446 25.87 -7.29 12.05
C GLY A 446 25.91 -7.11 13.56
N SER A 447 25.26 -7.91 14.41
CA SER A 447 25.55 -7.85 15.85
C SER A 447 26.42 -9.02 16.30
N ASN A 448 27.49 -8.72 17.03
CA ASN A 448 28.46 -9.70 17.55
C ASN A 448 27.88 -10.71 18.58
N VAL A 449 26.56 -10.72 18.80
CA VAL A 449 25.90 -11.50 19.86
C VAL A 449 24.92 -12.54 19.32
N ARG A 450 24.67 -12.60 18.01
CA ARG A 450 23.71 -13.58 17.49
C ARG A 450 24.36 -14.76 16.85
N SER A 451 24.01 -15.95 17.35
CA SER A 451 24.22 -17.20 16.66
C SER A 451 23.60 -17.12 15.27
N GLU A 452 24.38 -17.42 14.24
CA GLU A 452 23.85 -17.70 12.89
C GLU A 452 22.85 -18.85 13.01
N VAL A 453 21.58 -18.53 13.20
CA VAL A 453 20.51 -19.52 13.03
C VAL A 453 20.09 -19.42 11.59
N ASP A 454 20.70 -20.28 10.79
CA ASP A 454 20.33 -20.50 9.40
C ASP A 454 19.00 -21.27 9.40
N LEU A 455 17.90 -20.52 9.39
CA LEU A 455 16.54 -21.05 9.30
C LEU A 455 16.02 -20.83 7.89
N SER A 456 16.10 -21.89 7.09
CA SER A 456 15.41 -21.95 5.80
C SER A 456 14.09 -22.68 5.98
N LEU A 457 12.99 -21.99 5.73
CA LEU A 457 11.63 -22.53 5.85
C LEU A 457 10.92 -22.41 4.51
N GLN A 458 10.00 -23.31 4.25
CA GLN A 458 9.12 -23.28 3.06
C GLN A 458 7.68 -23.54 3.45
N ASN A 459 6.77 -22.85 2.77
CA ASN A 459 5.33 -23.03 2.88
C ASN A 459 4.72 -23.07 1.47
N ASP A 460 4.25 -24.25 1.06
CA ASP A 460 3.66 -24.47 -0.25
C ASP A 460 2.13 -24.42 -0.15
N THR A 461 1.51 -23.57 -0.95
CA THR A 461 0.05 -23.47 -1.07
C THR A 461 -0.39 -23.91 -2.46
N THR A 462 -1.45 -24.68 -2.53
CA THR A 462 -2.15 -24.96 -3.79
C THR A 462 -3.55 -24.36 -3.72
N SER A 463 -3.99 -23.71 -4.78
CA SER A 463 -5.31 -23.12 -4.86
C SER A 463 -6.00 -23.45 -6.17
N THR A 464 -7.33 -23.52 -6.09
CA THR A 464 -8.21 -23.66 -7.24
C THR A 464 -9.22 -22.53 -7.22
N SER A 465 -9.17 -21.61 -8.19
CA SER A 465 -10.02 -20.43 -8.26
C SER A 465 -11.07 -20.56 -9.37
N PRO A 466 -12.28 -21.04 -9.05
CA PRO A 466 -13.39 -21.13 -9.99
C PRO A 466 -14.06 -19.76 -10.20
N LYS A 467 -14.70 -19.63 -11.36
CA LYS A 467 -15.58 -18.51 -11.70
C LYS A 467 -16.75 -19.01 -12.51
N PHE A 468 -17.94 -18.47 -12.25
CA PHE A 468 -19.13 -18.67 -13.05
C PHE A 468 -19.84 -17.33 -13.23
N THR A 469 -20.21 -17.01 -14.48
CA THR A 469 -21.01 -15.81 -14.78
C THR A 469 -22.15 -16.17 -15.72
N LEU A 470 -23.36 -15.73 -15.37
CA LEU A 470 -24.53 -15.77 -16.24
C LEU A 470 -24.93 -14.34 -16.60
N THR A 471 -25.01 -14.06 -17.89
CA THR A 471 -25.39 -12.75 -18.41
C THR A 471 -26.70 -12.86 -19.16
N TRP A 472 -27.61 -11.91 -18.89
CA TRP A 472 -28.90 -11.78 -19.58
C TRP A 472 -29.07 -10.37 -20.18
N ARG A 473 -29.25 -10.31 -21.48
CA ARG A 473 -29.48 -9.08 -22.26
C ARG A 473 -30.92 -9.09 -22.80
N PRO A 474 -31.95 -8.73 -21.99
CA PRO A 474 -33.35 -8.72 -22.46
C PRO A 474 -33.56 -7.72 -23.58
N GLN A 475 -32.77 -6.65 -23.63
CA GLN A 475 -32.75 -5.59 -24.64
C GLN A 475 -31.33 -5.20 -24.94
N ALA A 476 -31.07 -4.55 -26.08
CA ALA A 476 -29.72 -4.16 -26.50
C ALA A 476 -29.04 -3.18 -25.51
N ASP A 477 -29.83 -2.38 -24.83
CA ASP A 477 -29.42 -1.33 -23.89
C ASP A 477 -29.58 -1.73 -22.42
N LEU A 478 -29.92 -3.00 -22.13
CA LEU A 478 -30.06 -3.52 -20.76
C LEU A 478 -29.37 -4.88 -20.63
N MET A 479 -28.40 -4.94 -19.69
CA MET A 479 -27.72 -6.16 -19.32
C MET A 479 -27.81 -6.38 -17.80
N LEU A 480 -28.20 -7.59 -17.43
CA LEU A 480 -28.14 -8.11 -16.07
C LEU A 480 -27.11 -9.24 -16.02
N TYR A 481 -26.41 -9.37 -14.90
CA TYR A 481 -25.52 -10.51 -14.72
C TYR A 481 -25.52 -10.99 -13.27
N ALA A 482 -25.16 -12.25 -13.11
CA ALA A 482 -24.84 -12.85 -11.83
C ALA A 482 -23.49 -13.56 -11.94
N THR A 483 -22.60 -13.28 -10.98
CA THR A 483 -21.26 -13.86 -10.95
C THR A 483 -20.99 -14.50 -9.59
N TRP A 484 -20.38 -15.67 -9.61
CA TRP A 484 -19.68 -16.27 -8.49
C TRP A 484 -18.20 -16.38 -8.85
N SER A 485 -17.31 -15.88 -7.98
CA SER A 485 -15.86 -15.87 -8.21
C SER A 485 -15.10 -16.05 -6.92
N ASN A 486 -13.89 -16.61 -7.03
CA ASN A 486 -12.98 -16.85 -5.93
C ASN A 486 -11.64 -16.13 -6.17
N GLY A 487 -11.02 -15.67 -5.09
CA GLY A 487 -9.66 -15.18 -5.04
C GLY A 487 -8.97 -15.71 -3.80
N PHE A 488 -7.65 -15.80 -3.81
CA PHE A 488 -6.85 -16.35 -2.72
C PHE A 488 -5.55 -15.58 -2.50
N ARG A 489 -5.00 -15.72 -1.29
CA ARG A 489 -3.59 -15.45 -1.00
C ARG A 489 -2.91 -16.73 -0.54
N PRO A 490 -1.62 -16.91 -0.88
CA PRO A 490 -0.85 -18.05 -0.38
C PRO A 490 -0.59 -17.92 1.13
N GLY A 491 -0.33 -19.04 1.76
CA GLY A 491 0.20 -19.08 3.11
C GLY A 491 1.60 -18.48 3.18
N ILE A 492 1.95 -17.99 4.35
CA ILE A 492 3.22 -17.33 4.61
C ILE A 492 3.97 -17.95 5.77
N ILE A 493 5.23 -17.59 5.92
CA ILE A 493 6.04 -17.87 7.10
C ILE A 493 6.11 -16.59 7.91
N ASN A 494 5.92 -16.70 9.21
CA ASN A 494 5.86 -15.57 10.14
C ASN A 494 7.28 -15.08 10.49
N PRO A 495 7.77 -13.95 9.91
CA PRO A 495 9.18 -13.59 10.06
C PRO A 495 9.55 -13.22 11.47
N GLY A 496 8.67 -12.49 12.19
CA GLY A 496 8.89 -12.09 13.58
C GLY A 496 8.97 -13.30 14.53
N VAL A 497 8.14 -14.31 14.27
CA VAL A 497 8.14 -15.57 15.03
C VAL A 497 9.46 -16.34 14.83
N VAL A 498 9.93 -16.45 13.60
CA VAL A 498 11.17 -17.18 13.29
C VAL A 498 12.37 -16.58 14.00
N ALA A 499 12.48 -15.24 13.98
CA ALA A 499 13.54 -14.55 14.70
C ALA A 499 13.45 -14.79 16.21
N ARG A 500 12.25 -14.75 16.79
CA ARG A 500 12.05 -14.92 18.23
C ARG A 500 12.27 -16.34 18.72
N LEU A 501 11.92 -17.35 17.92
CA LEU A 501 12.21 -18.76 18.26
C LEU A 501 13.70 -19.00 18.41
N ALA A 502 14.55 -18.39 17.59
CA ALA A 502 16.00 -18.50 17.71
C ALA A 502 16.52 -17.94 19.04
N GLU A 503 15.94 -16.87 19.55
CA GLU A 503 16.30 -16.25 20.84
C GLU A 503 15.80 -17.09 22.04
N LEU A 504 14.61 -17.66 21.97
CA LEU A 504 14.01 -18.45 23.03
C LEU A 504 14.66 -19.85 23.16
N ALA A 505 15.08 -20.44 22.05
CA ALA A 505 15.57 -21.82 22.00
C ALA A 505 16.64 -22.17 23.09
N PRO A 506 17.67 -21.34 23.30
CA PRO A 506 18.69 -21.64 24.33
C PRO A 506 18.15 -21.56 25.78
N LEU A 507 17.04 -20.82 26.00
CA LEU A 507 16.46 -20.61 27.31
C LEU A 507 15.47 -21.67 27.72
N THR A 508 14.95 -22.48 26.78
CA THR A 508 13.88 -23.45 27.01
C THR A 508 14.22 -24.56 28.01
N ALA A 509 15.52 -24.85 28.21
CA ALA A 509 15.99 -25.87 29.11
C ALA A 509 15.96 -25.45 30.59
N GLU A 510 16.06 -24.15 30.85
CA GLU A 510 16.25 -23.59 32.20
C GLU A 510 15.03 -22.77 32.66
N ASP A 511 14.26 -22.20 31.71
CA ASP A 511 13.11 -21.33 31.99
C ASP A 511 11.80 -21.92 31.43
N PRO A 512 10.86 -22.36 32.30
CA PRO A 512 9.55 -22.87 31.85
C PRO A 512 8.68 -21.83 31.13
N ILE A 513 8.87 -20.52 31.42
CA ILE A 513 8.13 -19.43 30.76
C ILE A 513 8.66 -19.27 29.34
N ALA A 514 10.00 -19.23 29.17
CA ALA A 514 10.63 -19.23 27.87
C ALA A 514 10.20 -20.43 27.01
N LYS A 515 10.09 -21.60 27.63
CA LYS A 515 9.58 -22.80 26.93
C LYS A 515 8.12 -22.64 26.53
N GLY A 516 7.29 -22.07 27.38
CA GLY A 516 5.86 -21.79 27.05
C GLY A 516 5.73 -20.88 25.84
N HIS A 517 6.49 -19.79 25.78
CA HIS A 517 6.52 -18.87 24.63
C HIS A 517 7.08 -19.56 23.39
N TYR A 518 8.14 -20.35 23.52
CA TYR A 518 8.72 -21.10 22.41
C TYR A 518 7.69 -22.06 21.81
N ASP A 519 7.04 -22.90 22.61
CA ASP A 519 6.07 -23.89 22.15
C ASP A 519 4.86 -23.21 21.47
N PHE A 520 4.42 -22.05 21.99
CA PHE A 520 3.36 -21.24 21.40
C PHE A 520 3.80 -20.69 20.02
N LEU A 521 4.94 -19.99 19.95
CA LEU A 521 5.44 -19.38 18.72
C LEU A 521 5.79 -20.43 17.67
N GLU A 522 6.33 -21.59 18.07
CA GLU A 522 6.60 -22.71 17.14
C GLU A 522 5.32 -23.18 16.43
N SER A 523 4.18 -23.15 17.12
CA SER A 523 2.88 -23.46 16.52
C SER A 523 2.37 -22.39 15.55
N LYS A 524 2.95 -21.20 15.55
CA LYS A 524 2.52 -20.01 14.79
C LYS A 524 3.50 -19.62 13.66
N LYS A 525 4.53 -20.42 13.43
CA LYS A 525 5.54 -20.07 12.41
C LYS A 525 5.03 -20.15 10.98
N LEU A 526 4.05 -21.02 10.71
CA LEU A 526 3.38 -21.15 9.41
C LEU A 526 1.95 -20.64 9.52
N VAL A 527 1.54 -19.87 8.55
CA VAL A 527 0.19 -19.31 8.42
C VAL A 527 -0.40 -19.85 7.12
N ASP A 528 -1.60 -20.39 7.17
CA ASP A 528 -2.28 -20.92 5.99
C ASP A 528 -2.75 -19.78 5.06
N GLY A 529 -2.98 -20.11 3.80
CA GLY A 529 -3.58 -19.18 2.84
C GLY A 529 -5.02 -18.84 3.20
N ASP A 530 -5.50 -17.70 2.72
CA ASP A 530 -6.88 -17.28 2.89
C ASP A 530 -7.62 -17.13 1.54
N GLU A 531 -8.95 -17.17 1.59
CA GLU A 531 -9.81 -17.17 0.40
C GLU A 531 -10.96 -16.16 0.53
N ALA A 532 -11.25 -15.46 -0.57
CA ALA A 532 -12.45 -14.61 -0.71
C ALA A 532 -13.39 -15.19 -1.74
N ASN A 533 -14.61 -15.52 -1.35
CA ASN A 533 -15.68 -15.99 -2.21
C ASN A 533 -16.72 -14.89 -2.40
N ASN A 534 -16.97 -14.49 -3.65
CA ASN A 534 -17.88 -13.41 -3.99
C ASN A 534 -19.09 -13.93 -4.76
N ILE A 535 -20.27 -13.47 -4.37
CA ILE A 535 -21.49 -13.55 -5.16
C ILE A 535 -21.91 -12.12 -5.49
N GLU A 536 -22.10 -11.84 -6.77
CA GLU A 536 -22.45 -10.52 -7.26
C GLU A 536 -23.61 -10.60 -8.25
N ILE A 537 -24.55 -9.68 -8.11
CA ILE A 537 -25.63 -9.46 -9.10
C ILE A 537 -25.52 -8.00 -9.56
N GLY A 538 -25.46 -7.79 -10.86
CA GLY A 538 -25.31 -6.45 -11.39
C GLY A 538 -26.20 -6.15 -12.59
N ILE A 539 -26.28 -4.84 -12.86
CA ILE A 539 -27.07 -4.27 -13.94
C ILE A 539 -26.23 -3.21 -14.67
N LYS A 540 -26.27 -3.22 -15.99
CA LYS A 540 -25.81 -2.12 -16.85
C LYS A 540 -26.95 -1.74 -17.78
N ALA A 541 -27.30 -0.47 -17.78
CA ALA A 541 -28.41 0.04 -18.59
C ALA A 541 -28.02 1.36 -19.25
N THR A 542 -28.48 1.56 -20.47
CA THR A 542 -28.42 2.83 -21.18
C THR A 542 -29.85 3.23 -21.56
N VAL A 543 -30.27 4.41 -21.11
CA VAL A 543 -31.64 4.88 -21.29
C VAL A 543 -31.67 6.30 -21.87
N ALA A 544 -32.86 6.81 -22.14
CA ALA A 544 -33.05 8.17 -22.67
C ALA A 544 -32.25 8.43 -23.98
N ASP A 545 -32.40 7.52 -24.95
CA ASP A 545 -31.71 7.59 -26.25
C ASP A 545 -30.18 7.70 -26.15
N GLY A 546 -29.57 6.99 -25.20
CA GLY A 546 -28.11 7.00 -24.96
C GLY A 546 -27.62 8.07 -23.99
N LYS A 547 -28.46 8.98 -23.54
CA LYS A 547 -28.07 10.11 -22.69
C LYS A 547 -27.79 9.75 -21.24
N VAL A 548 -28.32 8.65 -20.74
CA VAL A 548 -28.10 8.22 -19.37
C VAL A 548 -27.61 6.79 -19.37
N SER A 549 -26.44 6.55 -18.81
CA SER A 549 -25.92 5.21 -18.49
C SER A 549 -25.92 4.99 -16.98
N PHE A 550 -26.34 3.80 -16.58
CA PHE A 550 -26.37 3.33 -15.22
C PHE A 550 -25.62 2.01 -15.10
N THR A 551 -24.76 1.91 -14.13
CA THR A 551 -24.15 0.63 -13.70
C THR A 551 -24.37 0.47 -12.21
N GLY A 552 -24.80 -0.70 -11.79
CA GLY A 552 -24.99 -1.02 -10.37
C GLY A 552 -24.69 -2.47 -10.08
N SER A 553 -24.19 -2.78 -8.89
CA SER A 553 -24.00 -4.15 -8.43
C SER A 553 -24.21 -4.28 -6.93
N LEU A 554 -24.83 -5.39 -6.56
CA LEU A 554 -24.94 -5.90 -5.20
C LEU A 554 -23.92 -7.02 -5.05
N TYR A 555 -23.11 -6.98 -4.01
CA TYR A 555 -22.09 -7.98 -3.77
C TYR A 555 -22.15 -8.52 -2.34
N ASN A 556 -21.73 -9.78 -2.19
CA ASN A 556 -21.44 -10.43 -0.91
C ASN A 556 -20.13 -11.19 -1.02
N ILE A 557 -19.15 -10.80 -0.23
CA ILE A 557 -17.83 -11.45 -0.13
C ILE A 557 -17.74 -12.13 1.23
N ASP A 558 -17.57 -13.45 1.21
CA ASP A 558 -17.24 -14.29 2.36
C ASP A 558 -15.73 -14.55 2.35
N TRP A 559 -15.02 -14.02 3.34
CA TRP A 559 -13.57 -14.12 3.48
C TRP A 559 -13.23 -15.12 4.57
N LYS A 560 -12.66 -16.25 4.18
CA LYS A 560 -12.32 -17.37 5.04
C LYS A 560 -10.84 -17.37 5.40
N ASP A 561 -10.58 -17.83 6.62
CA ASP A 561 -9.23 -17.96 7.16
C ASP A 561 -8.42 -16.66 7.06
N MET A 562 -9.09 -15.51 7.22
CA MET A 562 -8.54 -14.18 7.04
C MET A 562 -7.23 -14.02 7.80
N ILE A 563 -6.17 -13.64 7.08
CA ILE A 563 -4.86 -13.37 7.67
C ILE A 563 -4.85 -11.97 8.29
N ILE A 564 -4.52 -11.90 9.58
CA ILE A 564 -4.36 -10.64 10.33
C ILE A 564 -3.01 -10.58 11.04
N ALA A 565 -2.58 -9.38 11.41
CA ALA A 565 -1.39 -9.14 12.22
C ALA A 565 -1.76 -8.45 13.54
N TYR A 566 -1.10 -8.84 14.62
CA TYR A 566 -1.23 -8.22 15.94
C TYR A 566 0.06 -8.41 16.75
N ASP A 567 0.18 -7.67 17.86
CA ASP A 567 1.36 -7.71 18.72
C ASP A 567 1.27 -8.80 19.78
N TYR A 568 2.30 -9.63 19.87
CA TYR A 568 2.49 -10.62 20.93
C TYR A 568 3.70 -10.26 21.81
N SER A 569 3.53 -10.21 23.12
CA SER A 569 4.58 -9.81 24.07
C SER A 569 5.19 -11.00 24.79
N THR A 570 6.50 -10.94 25.02
CA THR A 570 7.29 -11.90 25.81
C THR A 570 7.92 -11.24 27.04
N ASN A 571 7.26 -10.25 27.63
CA ASN A 571 7.80 -9.40 28.71
C ASN A 571 8.09 -10.14 30.02
N ASP A 572 7.58 -11.33 30.20
CA ASP A 572 7.67 -12.14 31.40
C ASP A 572 8.83 -13.14 31.41
N VAL A 573 9.62 -13.20 30.34
CA VAL A 573 10.76 -14.12 30.22
C VAL A 573 12.01 -13.51 30.86
N PHE A 574 12.53 -14.16 31.91
CA PHE A 574 13.76 -13.72 32.58
C PHE A 574 14.98 -13.86 31.65
N GLY A 575 15.77 -12.80 31.57
CA GLY A 575 16.99 -12.76 30.72
C GLY A 575 16.74 -12.42 29.26
N LEU A 576 15.46 -12.27 28.87
CA LEU A 576 15.09 -11.61 27.63
C LEU A 576 14.60 -10.21 27.91
N THR A 577 14.93 -9.33 27.01
CA THR A 577 14.34 -8.01 27.00
C THR A 577 12.88 -8.10 26.66
N PRO A 578 12.01 -7.33 27.33
CA PRO A 578 10.63 -7.19 26.96
C PRO A 578 10.53 -6.85 25.48
N PHE A 579 10.00 -7.73 24.67
CA PHE A 579 9.95 -7.55 23.23
C PHE A 579 8.59 -7.96 22.70
N THR A 580 8.05 -7.14 21.82
CA THR A 580 6.81 -7.40 21.11
C THR A 580 7.13 -7.98 19.73
N VAL A 581 6.50 -9.09 19.39
CA VAL A 581 6.59 -9.74 18.08
C VAL A 581 5.33 -9.43 17.31
N ASP A 582 5.45 -8.90 16.10
CA ASP A 582 4.32 -8.85 15.17
C ASP A 582 3.97 -10.28 14.76
N LEU A 583 2.88 -10.78 15.33
CA LEU A 583 2.38 -12.12 15.07
C LEU A 583 1.30 -12.07 13.99
N ILE A 584 1.44 -12.93 13.00
CA ILE A 584 0.47 -13.08 11.92
C ILE A 584 -0.25 -14.41 12.10
N GLU A 585 -1.59 -14.38 12.05
CA GLU A 585 -2.43 -15.57 12.22
C GLU A 585 -3.63 -15.54 11.25
N ASN A 586 -4.25 -16.71 11.07
CA ASN A 586 -5.56 -16.82 10.48
C ASN A 586 -6.64 -16.51 11.52
N ALA A 587 -7.46 -15.51 11.27
CA ALA A 587 -8.45 -14.99 12.23
C ALA A 587 -9.80 -15.72 12.22
N GLY A 588 -10.00 -16.65 11.31
CA GLY A 588 -11.29 -17.31 11.10
C GLY A 588 -12.03 -16.69 9.91
N GLY A 589 -12.93 -15.73 10.09
CA GLY A 589 -13.76 -15.23 8.98
C GLY A 589 -14.07 -13.75 9.04
N ALA A 590 -14.39 -13.21 7.86
CA ALA A 590 -14.94 -11.87 7.69
C ALA A 590 -15.95 -11.84 6.55
N GLU A 591 -16.85 -10.87 6.57
CA GLU A 591 -17.85 -10.67 5.53
C GLU A 591 -17.87 -9.21 5.06
N SER A 592 -18.04 -9.01 3.74
CA SER A 592 -18.24 -7.69 3.17
C SER A 592 -19.43 -7.71 2.20
N GLN A 593 -20.46 -6.90 2.50
CA GLN A 593 -21.67 -6.78 1.69
C GLN A 593 -21.93 -5.33 1.34
N GLY A 594 -22.33 -5.07 0.10
CA GLY A 594 -22.60 -3.70 -0.30
C GLY A 594 -23.28 -3.56 -1.65
N LEU A 595 -23.57 -2.30 -1.95
CA LEU A 595 -24.07 -1.80 -3.23
C LEU A 595 -23.07 -0.81 -3.80
N GLU A 596 -22.66 -1.01 -5.05
CA GLU A 596 -21.93 -0.02 -5.83
C GLU A 596 -22.79 0.48 -6.99
N PHE A 597 -22.65 1.76 -7.35
CA PHE A 597 -23.36 2.31 -8.50
C PHE A 597 -22.58 3.42 -9.18
N GLU A 598 -22.86 3.64 -10.44
CA GLU A 598 -22.39 4.76 -11.24
C GLU A 598 -23.48 5.20 -12.21
N ILE A 599 -23.73 6.50 -12.30
CA ILE A 599 -24.67 7.15 -13.22
C ILE A 599 -23.90 8.20 -14.01
N ARG A 600 -23.93 8.11 -15.32
CA ARG A 600 -23.47 9.14 -16.24
C ARG A 600 -24.66 9.67 -17.00
N ALA A 601 -24.86 10.99 -17.01
CA ALA A 601 -26.00 11.62 -17.64
C ALA A 601 -25.58 12.88 -18.41
N GLU A 602 -26.00 12.95 -19.66
CA GLU A 602 -26.06 14.18 -20.44
C GLU A 602 -27.35 14.93 -20.06
N LEU A 603 -27.23 15.92 -19.14
CA LEU A 603 -28.39 16.67 -18.63
C LEU A 603 -28.95 17.64 -19.69
N ALA A 604 -28.08 18.15 -20.54
CA ALA A 604 -28.34 19.02 -21.68
C ALA A 604 -27.13 19.00 -22.61
N ASP A 605 -27.23 19.56 -23.80
CA ASP A 605 -26.20 19.48 -24.86
C ASP A 605 -24.76 19.83 -24.37
N ASN A 606 -24.63 20.64 -23.33
CA ASN A 606 -23.34 21.07 -22.81
C ASN A 606 -23.11 20.67 -21.34
N TRP A 607 -24.01 19.92 -20.72
CA TRP A 607 -23.95 19.57 -19.31
C TRP A 607 -23.86 18.07 -19.12
N ASN A 608 -22.78 17.63 -18.52
CA ASN A 608 -22.58 16.23 -18.19
C ASN A 608 -22.45 16.05 -16.67
N LEU A 609 -23.19 15.09 -16.14
CA LEU A 609 -23.15 14.69 -14.74
C LEU A 609 -22.63 13.26 -14.63
N ASN A 610 -21.68 13.04 -13.75
CA ASN A 610 -21.24 11.72 -13.34
C ASN A 610 -21.36 11.62 -11.81
N VAL A 611 -22.14 10.65 -11.32
CA VAL A 611 -22.33 10.38 -9.89
C VAL A 611 -22.10 8.91 -9.64
N GLY A 612 -21.33 8.59 -8.61
CA GLY A 612 -21.15 7.21 -8.21
C GLY A 612 -20.78 7.09 -6.76
N GLY A 613 -20.81 5.87 -6.28
CA GLY A 613 -20.47 5.60 -4.89
C GLY A 613 -20.70 4.16 -4.50
N ASP A 614 -20.45 3.91 -3.25
CA ASP A 614 -20.69 2.63 -2.60
C ASP A 614 -21.37 2.81 -1.24
N PHE A 615 -22.20 1.84 -0.90
CA PHE A 615 -22.71 1.57 0.43
C PHE A 615 -22.19 0.23 0.87
N ASN A 616 -21.32 0.19 1.86
CA ASN A 616 -20.78 -1.02 2.46
C ASN A 616 -21.41 -1.19 3.85
N TRP A 617 -22.60 -1.78 3.90
CA TRP A 617 -23.36 -1.91 5.16
C TRP A 617 -22.79 -2.98 6.08
N THR A 618 -22.21 -4.07 5.54
CA THR A 618 -21.47 -5.08 6.29
C THR A 618 -20.03 -5.11 5.78
N ALA A 619 -19.06 -4.91 6.65
CA ALA A 619 -17.64 -5.15 6.42
C ALA A 619 -17.04 -5.42 7.78
N GLU A 620 -17.16 -6.66 8.28
CA GLU A 620 -16.87 -6.98 9.66
C GLU A 620 -16.28 -8.39 9.82
N ILE A 621 -15.57 -8.57 10.92
CA ILE A 621 -15.06 -9.87 11.35
C ILE A 621 -16.23 -10.69 11.87
N THR A 622 -16.46 -11.85 11.28
CA THR A 622 -17.57 -12.77 11.62
C THR A 622 -17.14 -13.91 12.53
N ASP A 623 -15.85 -14.22 12.54
CA ASP A 623 -15.26 -15.23 13.43
C ASP A 623 -13.85 -14.82 13.83
N ALA A 624 -13.62 -14.64 15.12
CA ALA A 624 -12.34 -14.32 15.72
C ALA A 624 -11.87 -15.42 16.70
N THR A 625 -12.54 -16.59 16.71
CA THR A 625 -12.29 -17.67 17.68
C THR A 625 -10.93 -18.35 17.50
N ALA A 626 -10.35 -18.29 16.30
CA ALA A 626 -9.04 -18.84 16.01
C ALA A 626 -7.88 -17.98 16.57
N LEU A 627 -8.17 -16.72 16.96
CA LEU A 627 -7.16 -15.82 17.50
C LEU A 627 -6.74 -16.25 18.90
N SER A 628 -5.45 -16.13 19.18
CA SER A 628 -4.91 -16.37 20.50
C SER A 628 -5.38 -15.31 21.52
N GLY A 629 -5.31 -15.63 22.82
CA GLY A 629 -5.68 -14.70 23.89
C GLY A 629 -4.92 -13.37 23.85
N ALA A 630 -3.72 -13.33 23.24
CA ALA A 630 -2.94 -12.12 23.04
C ALA A 630 -3.59 -11.15 22.04
N ALA A 631 -4.22 -11.66 20.95
CA ALA A 631 -4.96 -10.83 20.01
C ALA A 631 -6.20 -10.18 20.63
N ALA A 632 -6.79 -10.84 21.62
CA ALA A 632 -7.94 -10.31 22.34
C ALA A 632 -7.58 -9.20 23.35
N SER A 633 -6.30 -9.03 23.72
CA SER A 633 -5.87 -8.02 24.69
C SER A 633 -5.46 -6.68 24.08
N GLY A 634 -5.24 -6.60 22.77
CA GLY A 634 -4.76 -5.39 22.08
C GLY A 634 -3.31 -5.02 22.45
N ARG A 635 -2.74 -4.11 21.70
CA ARG A 635 -1.40 -3.57 21.96
C ARG A 635 -1.44 -2.67 23.21
N TYR A 636 -0.48 -2.82 24.09
CA TYR A 636 -0.39 -2.06 25.36
C TYR A 636 -1.64 -2.09 26.25
N GLY A 637 -2.44 -3.15 26.19
CA GLY A 637 -3.68 -3.27 26.97
C GLY A 637 -4.88 -2.52 26.39
N GLY A 638 -4.81 -2.17 25.09
CA GLY A 638 -5.90 -1.55 24.34
C GLY A 638 -7.02 -2.54 23.96
N VAL A 639 -7.89 -2.14 23.03
CA VAL A 639 -9.02 -2.95 22.56
C VAL A 639 -8.51 -4.09 21.68
N GLY A 640 -8.88 -5.31 22.00
CA GLY A 640 -8.55 -6.50 21.21
C GLY A 640 -9.42 -6.65 19.95
N ILE A 641 -9.01 -7.57 19.07
CA ILE A 641 -9.78 -7.93 17.88
C ILE A 641 -10.90 -8.88 18.26
N SER A 642 -12.12 -8.59 17.83
CA SER A 642 -13.32 -9.37 18.15
C SER A 642 -14.30 -9.46 17.00
N GLU A 643 -15.19 -10.44 17.07
CA GLU A 643 -16.36 -10.54 16.18
C GLU A 643 -17.18 -9.24 16.25
N GLY A 644 -17.64 -8.78 15.09
CA GLY A 644 -18.34 -7.51 14.92
C GLY A 644 -17.43 -6.30 14.70
N ASN A 645 -16.10 -6.41 14.89
CA ASN A 645 -15.17 -5.35 14.51
C ASN A 645 -15.22 -5.12 13.00
N ARG A 646 -15.30 -3.86 12.62
CA ARG A 646 -15.31 -3.47 11.21
C ARG A 646 -13.94 -3.70 10.58
N LEU A 647 -13.94 -4.17 9.35
CA LEU A 647 -12.71 -4.33 8.56
C LEU A 647 -11.98 -2.99 8.39
N ALA A 648 -10.66 -3.06 8.45
CA ALA A 648 -9.82 -1.88 8.28
C ALA A 648 -10.00 -1.25 6.89
N ASN A 649 -9.99 0.07 6.83
CA ASN A 649 -10.11 0.86 5.59
C ASN A 649 -11.40 0.60 4.79
N ALA A 650 -12.48 0.20 5.47
CA ALA A 650 -13.78 -0.09 4.91
C ALA A 650 -14.81 0.95 5.38
N PRO A 651 -14.88 2.16 4.82
CA PRO A 651 -15.91 3.14 5.16
C PRO A 651 -17.31 2.60 4.88
N LYS A 652 -18.33 3.05 5.65
CA LYS A 652 -19.72 2.61 5.43
C LYS A 652 -20.28 3.06 4.09
N ASN A 653 -19.82 4.18 3.60
CA ASN A 653 -20.15 4.68 2.28
C ASN A 653 -19.08 5.64 1.77
N SER A 654 -18.99 5.75 0.45
CA SER A 654 -18.24 6.81 -0.22
C SER A 654 -18.98 7.24 -1.49
N PHE A 655 -18.96 8.53 -1.80
CA PHE A 655 -19.64 9.10 -2.95
C PHE A 655 -18.75 10.08 -3.68
N TYR A 656 -18.96 10.17 -4.98
CA TYR A 656 -18.43 11.24 -5.80
C TYR A 656 -19.51 11.78 -6.73
N ALA A 657 -19.41 13.06 -7.06
CA ALA A 657 -20.22 13.71 -8.09
C ALA A 657 -19.33 14.65 -8.90
N SER A 658 -19.44 14.58 -10.23
CA SER A 658 -18.71 15.42 -11.15
C SER A 658 -19.68 16.10 -12.11
N LEU A 659 -19.74 17.41 -12.12
CA LEU A 659 -20.53 18.20 -13.04
C LEU A 659 -19.61 18.92 -14.02
N THR A 660 -19.81 18.68 -15.31
CA THR A 660 -19.01 19.29 -16.38
C THR A 660 -19.91 20.15 -17.26
N TYR A 661 -19.43 21.33 -17.60
CA TYR A 661 -20.06 22.27 -18.52
C TYR A 661 -19.12 22.67 -19.64
N ASP A 662 -19.48 22.36 -20.87
CA ASP A 662 -18.75 22.73 -22.07
C ASP A 662 -19.30 24.03 -22.66
N PHE A 663 -18.42 24.99 -22.96
CA PHE A 663 -18.81 26.29 -23.50
C PHE A 663 -17.72 26.86 -24.41
N SER A 664 -18.08 27.86 -25.20
CA SER A 664 -17.13 28.60 -26.03
C SER A 664 -16.87 29.97 -25.43
N ALA A 665 -15.60 30.33 -25.27
CA ALA A 665 -15.16 31.62 -24.77
C ALA A 665 -14.28 32.32 -25.83
N ARG A 666 -14.84 33.25 -26.56
CA ARG A 666 -14.23 33.91 -27.72
C ARG A 666 -13.82 32.91 -28.81
N SER A 667 -12.51 32.64 -28.98
CA SER A 667 -11.94 31.70 -29.97
C SER A 667 -11.45 30.41 -29.34
N PHE A 668 -11.82 30.14 -28.09
CA PHE A 668 -11.46 28.95 -27.36
C PHE A 668 -12.70 28.10 -27.12
N ASP A 669 -12.57 26.80 -27.26
CA ASP A 669 -13.48 25.87 -26.60
C ASP A 669 -13.06 25.75 -25.14
N ALA A 670 -14.00 25.64 -24.25
CA ALA A 670 -13.73 25.68 -22.82
C ALA A 670 -14.61 24.69 -22.07
N GLN A 671 -14.10 24.16 -20.98
CA GLN A 671 -14.79 23.26 -20.08
C GLN A 671 -14.61 23.74 -18.65
N ALA A 672 -15.72 23.87 -17.92
CA ALA A 672 -15.72 24.01 -16.47
C ALA A 672 -16.16 22.71 -15.82
N ARG A 673 -15.48 22.32 -14.77
CA ARG A 673 -15.75 21.08 -14.02
C ARG A 673 -15.76 21.34 -12.53
N LEU A 674 -16.73 20.77 -11.82
CA LEU A 674 -16.84 20.77 -10.37
C LEU A 674 -16.95 19.32 -9.91
N ASP A 675 -16.07 18.91 -8.99
CA ASP A 675 -16.05 17.58 -8.40
C ASP A 675 -16.31 17.67 -6.91
N GLY A 676 -17.16 16.80 -6.38
CA GLY A 676 -17.41 16.65 -4.96
C GLY A 676 -17.13 15.22 -4.52
N TYR A 677 -16.53 15.04 -3.36
CA TYR A 677 -16.21 13.74 -2.77
C TYR A 677 -16.68 13.69 -1.32
N HIS A 678 -17.18 12.56 -0.92
CA HIS A 678 -17.52 12.23 0.47
C HIS A 678 -17.00 10.85 0.81
N VAL A 679 -16.34 10.71 1.95
CA VAL A 679 -15.92 9.43 2.53
C VAL A 679 -16.39 9.40 3.99
N ALA A 680 -17.14 8.37 4.37
CA ALA A 680 -17.57 8.18 5.74
C ALA A 680 -16.39 7.75 6.62
N GLU A 681 -16.58 7.87 7.94
CA GLU A 681 -15.68 7.35 8.95
C GLU A 681 -15.23 5.91 8.65
N SER A 682 -13.96 5.62 8.87
CA SER A 682 -13.38 4.28 8.70
C SER A 682 -12.34 3.97 9.76
N TRP A 683 -12.16 2.69 10.06
CA TRP A 683 -11.16 2.21 11.00
C TRP A 683 -9.88 1.85 10.26
N ASN A 684 -8.72 2.16 10.84
CA ASN A 684 -7.43 1.83 10.23
C ASN A 684 -6.88 0.47 10.66
N THR A 685 -7.41 -0.07 11.75
CA THR A 685 -6.97 -1.32 12.37
C THR A 685 -8.16 -2.25 12.63
N ALA A 686 -7.90 -3.55 12.68
CA ALA A 686 -8.93 -4.58 12.90
C ALA A 686 -9.52 -4.56 14.32
N ASN A 687 -8.84 -3.98 15.30
CA ASN A 687 -9.34 -3.84 16.66
C ASN A 687 -10.33 -2.68 16.86
N ASN A 688 -10.53 -1.85 15.84
CA ASN A 688 -11.43 -0.70 15.85
C ASN A 688 -11.19 0.29 17.00
N GLU A 689 -9.92 0.49 17.35
CA GLU A 689 -9.56 1.34 18.49
C GLU A 689 -9.88 2.81 18.25
N ARG A 690 -9.52 3.32 17.06
CA ARG A 690 -9.75 4.73 16.69
C ARG A 690 -10.14 4.85 15.21
N PRO A 691 -11.23 5.57 14.90
CA PRO A 691 -11.62 5.81 13.52
C PRO A 691 -10.91 7.03 12.93
N ALA A 692 -10.59 6.96 11.63
CA ALA A 692 -10.36 8.15 10.82
C ALA A 692 -11.72 8.82 10.56
N PRO A 693 -11.88 10.14 10.82
CA PRO A 693 -13.16 10.82 10.69
C PRO A 693 -13.63 10.90 9.23
N SER A 694 -14.93 11.09 9.05
CA SER A 694 -15.50 11.38 7.74
C SER A 694 -15.02 12.73 7.21
N TYR A 695 -14.86 12.84 5.89
CA TYR A 695 -14.48 14.10 5.25
C TYR A 695 -15.25 14.32 3.92
N GLN A 696 -15.25 15.58 3.48
CA GLN A 696 -15.85 15.98 2.20
C GLN A 696 -14.92 16.99 1.53
N THR A 697 -14.70 16.84 0.22
CA THR A 697 -13.92 17.81 -0.55
C THR A 697 -14.67 18.25 -1.80
N ILE A 698 -14.39 19.47 -2.22
CA ILE A 698 -14.91 20.04 -3.46
C ILE A 698 -13.72 20.58 -4.24
N ASP A 699 -13.63 20.17 -5.51
CA ASP A 699 -12.60 20.60 -6.46
C ASP A 699 -13.25 21.34 -7.63
N GLY A 700 -12.57 22.34 -8.16
CA GLY A 700 -13.02 23.09 -9.33
C GLY A 700 -11.93 23.22 -10.38
N ARG A 701 -12.29 23.12 -11.65
CA ARG A 701 -11.36 23.27 -12.78
C ARG A 701 -12.01 23.99 -13.94
N VAL A 702 -11.24 24.85 -14.60
CA VAL A 702 -11.59 25.43 -15.91
C VAL A 702 -10.46 25.18 -16.87
N THR A 703 -10.78 24.65 -18.07
CA THR A 703 -9.80 24.33 -19.12
C THR A 703 -10.21 24.98 -20.43
N PHE A 704 -9.27 25.59 -21.12
CA PHE A 704 -9.43 26.20 -22.42
C PHE A 704 -8.64 25.43 -23.46
N TYR A 705 -9.24 25.19 -24.61
CA TYR A 705 -8.69 24.45 -25.73
C TYR A 705 -8.61 25.36 -26.96
N LYS A 706 -7.48 25.36 -27.63
CA LYS A 706 -7.31 26.05 -28.91
C LYS A 706 -6.24 25.36 -29.74
N GLU A 707 -6.63 24.80 -30.89
CA GLU A 707 -5.74 24.04 -31.74
C GLU A 707 -5.03 22.93 -30.94
N ASN A 708 -3.70 23.02 -30.80
CA ASN A 708 -2.87 22.08 -30.08
C ASN A 708 -2.59 22.49 -28.61
N TRP A 709 -3.22 23.58 -28.15
CA TRP A 709 -3.00 24.09 -26.80
C TRP A 709 -4.14 23.75 -25.87
N LYS A 710 -3.77 23.33 -24.67
CA LYS A 710 -4.68 23.18 -23.53
C LYS A 710 -4.15 23.99 -22.36
N ILE A 711 -4.95 24.88 -21.82
CA ILE A 711 -4.62 25.74 -20.68
C ILE A 711 -5.66 25.54 -19.61
N GLY A 712 -5.24 25.12 -18.42
CA GLY A 712 -6.13 24.82 -17.30
C GLY A 712 -5.74 25.57 -16.03
N ALA A 713 -6.74 25.99 -15.27
CA ALA A 713 -6.58 26.42 -13.90
C ALA A 713 -7.51 25.60 -13.01
N TYR A 714 -7.05 25.24 -11.81
CA TYR A 714 -7.83 24.44 -10.90
C TYR A 714 -7.59 24.82 -9.44
N ILE A 715 -8.55 24.46 -8.62
CA ILE A 715 -8.46 24.51 -7.18
C ILE A 715 -8.98 23.19 -6.62
N ARG A 716 -8.20 22.53 -5.77
CA ARG A 716 -8.57 21.31 -5.05
C ARG A 716 -8.80 21.65 -3.59
N ASN A 717 -9.70 20.91 -2.95
CA ASN A 717 -10.09 21.12 -1.56
C ASN A 717 -10.45 22.59 -1.31
N ILE A 718 -11.45 23.11 -2.02
CA ILE A 718 -11.84 24.54 -1.99
C ILE A 718 -12.15 25.01 -0.57
N ALA A 719 -12.75 24.16 0.24
CA ALA A 719 -13.14 24.47 1.62
C ALA A 719 -11.95 24.45 2.60
N ASP A 720 -10.78 24.00 2.17
CA ASP A 720 -9.61 23.77 3.02
C ASP A 720 -9.90 22.80 4.19
N GLU A 721 -10.67 21.76 3.88
CA GLU A 721 -11.03 20.71 4.85
C GLU A 721 -9.79 19.97 5.32
N ILE A 722 -9.64 19.79 6.63
CA ILE A 722 -8.58 18.95 7.20
C ILE A 722 -8.98 17.50 7.02
N ILE A 723 -8.25 16.79 6.16
CA ILE A 723 -8.50 15.40 5.86
C ILE A 723 -7.56 14.53 6.70
N VAL A 724 -8.10 13.64 7.50
CA VAL A 724 -7.32 12.63 8.24
C VAL A 724 -7.53 11.27 7.58
N TYR A 725 -6.51 10.76 6.92
CA TYR A 725 -6.58 9.45 6.27
C TYR A 725 -6.32 8.30 7.23
N GLU A 726 -5.45 8.53 8.19
CA GLU A 726 -4.99 7.50 9.09
C GLU A 726 -4.68 8.08 10.45
N PHE A 727 -4.97 7.24 11.43
CA PHE A 727 -4.50 7.37 12.78
C PHE A 727 -3.66 6.14 13.11
N ASN A 728 -2.38 6.31 13.43
CA ASN A 728 -1.53 5.26 13.96
C ASN A 728 -1.07 5.62 15.38
N GLN A 729 -0.34 4.72 16.02
CA GLN A 729 0.08 4.87 17.42
C GLN A 729 1.02 6.06 17.68
N VAL A 730 1.60 6.62 16.65
CA VAL A 730 2.62 7.67 16.75
C VAL A 730 2.23 8.97 16.05
N GLY A 731 1.14 9.01 15.24
CA GLY A 731 0.77 10.23 14.54
C GLY A 731 -0.46 10.11 13.65
N PHE A 732 -0.72 11.17 12.92
CA PHE A 732 -1.78 11.28 11.94
C PHE A 732 -1.21 11.45 10.56
N ARG A 733 -1.90 10.87 9.57
CA ARG A 733 -1.68 11.19 8.17
C ARG A 733 -2.77 12.10 7.69
N TYR A 734 -2.34 13.26 7.25
CA TYR A 734 -3.23 14.26 6.70
C TYR A 734 -3.30 14.18 5.18
N GLY A 735 -4.48 14.48 4.64
CA GLY A 735 -4.65 14.79 3.24
C GLY A 735 -4.06 16.16 2.93
N ARG A 736 -3.93 16.46 1.64
CA ARG A 736 -3.42 17.75 1.22
C ARG A 736 -4.41 18.87 1.52
N PRO A 737 -3.92 20.00 2.03
CA PRO A 737 -4.72 21.20 2.17
C PRO A 737 -5.11 21.78 0.80
N ARG A 738 -5.81 22.91 0.79
CA ARG A 738 -6.23 23.57 -0.45
C ARG A 738 -5.04 23.79 -1.39
N THR A 739 -5.22 23.37 -2.64
CA THR A 739 -4.19 23.48 -3.68
C THR A 739 -4.73 24.25 -4.87
N VAL A 740 -4.03 25.30 -5.29
CA VAL A 740 -4.33 26.07 -6.51
C VAL A 740 -3.28 25.80 -7.56
N GLY A 741 -3.69 25.41 -8.76
CA GLY A 741 -2.75 25.04 -9.80
C GLY A 741 -3.11 25.57 -11.19
N PHE A 742 -2.08 25.60 -12.03
CA PHE A 742 -2.14 26.01 -13.42
C PHE A 742 -1.40 25.00 -14.30
N GLU A 743 -2.01 24.66 -15.42
CA GLU A 743 -1.50 23.66 -16.37
C GLU A 743 -1.50 24.21 -17.78
N VAL A 744 -0.42 23.94 -18.53
CA VAL A 744 -0.31 24.19 -19.97
C VAL A 744 0.19 22.92 -20.65
N SER A 745 -0.45 22.53 -21.73
CA SER A 745 0.00 21.45 -22.58
C SER A 745 -0.27 21.72 -24.06
#